data_bbd1c01481d96030f828276362f251a0
#
_entry.id   bbd1c01481d96030f828276362f251a0
#
_cell.length_a   1.000
_cell.length_b   1.000
_cell.length_c   1.000
_cell.angle_alpha   90.00
_cell.angle_beta   90.00
_cell.angle_gamma   90.00
#
_symmetry.space_group_name_H-M   'P 1'
#
loop_
_entity.id
_entity.type
_entity.pdbx_description
1 polymer ?
#
loop_
_entity_poly.entity_id
_entity_poly.type
_entity_poly.pdbx_seq_one_letter_code
_entity_poly.pdbx_strand_id
1 'polypeptide(L)'
;MKKILIILLFPIFVYSQSSISGKITDVDGNSIMGANVIAVNNETNVLDGFGISNENGFYNLNLKNETEFNIKVTFIGFSPVEFNISLNQDIIRNFALEEQAEALDEVEIVYEMPVTIKGDTIVYSADAFNTGTEKKLADVLKNMPGIEVNDDGEIEVEGQVVRKVQIEGKDFFDGDSKLATQNLPAKAVGKVEVLRNFTENNQLRGVTNNEDNFALNIRLKDGQDKFWFGEITAGTGPDDIHLISPKVFYYSKNFNFSVIGNSNDIGQPPLSRRDFYRFGGGFNNLNARTGTSINISSDVGGISSLQNNRAKSIESELLATNFSVSNDKGLEISGFSIFSSNVNEIEESITRTYFTNNITEETGRNVLQNNELELYKFSVEYEPNDILQLEYNILLNQSNQNENTDLTSMYGRGSNRTNELLDIGRIQTPYSLNQELKMYYTAGEKNIFSLEAQHLDQEEDPIGTSIREINPFLNLIDFDTNQTSYNTSQTRNIKTKKFETKFDYYYLINDQSNINITLGVTDVKQSYFSNFFQTFDSGQIKNFSDQLYVNDVDFNFTDSYIALKYRIKTGIFTFDPGITLHSYNTNNNQYSDYFETKTSDIRPDLRINLQFKKTESLRLTYRETTQFTDVNNLAKAYVFNSYNSLFRGEPELEAGKVINYDLNYRSINQFTFTNVFAGANYSKRSNSIQSRTTLVGVNQVRRPTNSSFPVESYSLYGRLDKRTKNLKGEIGVRYNFSEYNNIVNDQVSKTENLGQNYSVSLATNFRDKPNIEIGYRYNINKYNNSFNSVENIFYRETPYVRVDAYFGKGFVFNSEYSYNYYKNQNEVLNDFRFWDADLSYEKEGSKWEYSIGVTNILNDQSINRDSANDLSSQTRMYLIQPRYILFKVKYDLTAFGGSKKSEDKNSSEAKPRGNRGGGKLK
;
A
#
# COMPACT_ATOMS: atom_id res chain seq x y z
N MET A 1 -27.18 17.92 28.95
CA MET A 1 -28.07 16.76 28.76
C MET A 1 -27.41 15.53 29.37
N LYS A 2 -28.08 14.80 30.27
CA LYS A 2 -27.53 13.65 31.02
C LYS A 2 -27.23 12.52 30.06
N LYS A 3 -25.93 12.12 29.95
CA LYS A 3 -25.50 10.93 29.21
C LYS A 3 -25.93 9.69 30.00
N ILE A 4 -26.95 8.98 29.53
CA ILE A 4 -27.34 7.67 30.03
C ILE A 4 -26.35 6.67 29.49
N LEU A 5 -25.45 6.22 30.35
CA LEU A 5 -24.55 5.09 30.08
C LEU A 5 -25.36 3.80 30.28
N ILE A 6 -25.94 3.25 29.22
CA ILE A 6 -26.55 1.91 29.28
C ILE A 6 -25.41 0.90 29.25
N ILE A 7 -25.03 0.43 30.43
CA ILE A 7 -24.18 -0.75 30.57
C ILE A 7 -25.07 -1.96 30.28
N LEU A 8 -25.00 -2.49 29.09
CA LEU A 8 -25.58 -3.80 28.75
C LEU A 8 -24.75 -4.87 29.47
N LEU A 9 -25.23 -5.31 30.61
CA LEU A 9 -24.77 -6.51 31.30
C LEU A 9 -25.19 -7.74 30.47
N PHE A 10 -24.37 -8.10 29.48
CA PHE A 10 -24.42 -9.45 28.94
C PHE A 10 -23.90 -10.43 29.99
N PRO A 11 -24.57 -11.53 30.26
CA PRO A 11 -24.04 -12.60 31.09
C PRO A 11 -22.81 -13.18 30.38
N ILE A 12 -21.65 -12.88 30.91
CA ILE A 12 -20.40 -13.51 30.49
C ILE A 12 -20.48 -14.94 31.02
N PHE A 13 -20.81 -15.89 30.15
CA PHE A 13 -20.57 -17.30 30.45
C PHE A 13 -19.06 -17.52 30.48
N VAL A 14 -18.50 -17.48 31.66
CA VAL A 14 -17.11 -17.86 31.90
C VAL A 14 -17.05 -19.40 31.79
N TYR A 15 -16.61 -19.89 30.62
CA TYR A 15 -16.21 -21.30 30.54
C TYR A 15 -14.89 -21.41 31.31
N SER A 16 -14.86 -22.29 32.28
CA SER A 16 -13.63 -22.65 33.00
C SER A 16 -12.64 -23.24 31.99
N GLN A 17 -11.47 -22.66 31.86
CA GLN A 17 -10.35 -23.14 31.05
C GLN A 17 -9.20 -23.43 31.98
N SER A 18 -8.48 -24.53 31.74
CA SER A 18 -7.24 -24.83 32.40
C SER A 18 -6.07 -24.82 31.44
N SER A 19 -4.89 -24.48 31.90
CA SER A 19 -3.68 -24.45 31.10
C SER A 19 -2.78 -25.65 31.37
N ILE A 20 -2.15 -26.14 30.29
CA ILE A 20 -0.97 -27.01 30.41
C ILE A 20 0.24 -26.20 29.95
N SER A 21 1.22 -26.06 30.83
CA SER A 21 2.45 -25.32 30.58
C SER A 21 3.66 -26.14 31.00
N GLY A 22 4.85 -25.77 30.56
CA GLY A 22 6.06 -26.46 30.93
C GLY A 22 7.24 -26.11 30.06
N LYS A 23 8.32 -26.87 30.20
CA LYS A 23 9.55 -26.70 29.45
C LYS A 23 9.83 -27.94 28.60
N ILE A 24 10.25 -27.71 27.33
CA ILE A 24 10.69 -28.76 26.41
C ILE A 24 12.20 -28.65 26.24
N THR A 25 12.88 -29.77 26.48
CA THR A 25 14.35 -29.90 26.39
C THR A 25 14.70 -31.13 25.57
N ASP A 26 15.96 -31.24 25.16
CA ASP A 26 16.55 -32.53 24.79
C ASP A 26 16.89 -33.35 26.03
N VAL A 27 17.45 -34.55 25.82
CA VAL A 27 17.88 -35.47 26.92
C VAL A 27 19.04 -34.90 27.73
N ASP A 28 19.83 -33.98 27.19
CA ASP A 28 20.95 -33.31 27.85
C ASP A 28 20.51 -32.08 28.63
N GLY A 29 19.21 -31.70 28.58
CA GLY A 29 18.61 -30.57 29.29
C GLY A 29 18.69 -29.24 28.54
N ASN A 30 19.15 -29.20 27.28
CA ASN A 30 19.15 -28.00 26.46
C ASN A 30 17.74 -27.67 26.04
N SER A 31 17.40 -26.38 26.05
CA SER A 31 16.06 -25.92 25.70
C SER A 31 15.80 -26.08 24.19
N ILE A 32 14.69 -26.69 23.80
CA ILE A 32 14.26 -26.82 22.43
C ILE A 32 13.29 -25.66 22.09
N MET A 33 13.73 -24.76 21.24
CA MET A 33 12.90 -23.70 20.71
C MET A 33 12.17 -24.18 19.45
N GLY A 34 10.87 -23.86 19.32
CA GLY A 34 10.08 -24.19 18.13
C GLY A 34 9.46 -25.59 18.16
N ALA A 35 9.53 -26.31 19.29
CA ALA A 35 8.78 -27.57 19.43
C ALA A 35 7.28 -27.28 19.51
N ASN A 36 6.49 -28.09 18.80
CA ASN A 36 5.05 -27.96 18.77
C ASN A 36 4.39 -28.83 19.84
N VAL A 37 3.42 -28.27 20.53
CA VAL A 37 2.52 -28.94 21.45
C VAL A 37 1.11 -28.78 20.95
N ILE A 38 0.48 -29.87 20.53
CA ILE A 38 -0.88 -29.86 20.02
C ILE A 38 -1.80 -30.65 20.93
N ALA A 39 -3.05 -30.21 21.06
CA ALA A 39 -4.11 -30.90 21.75
C ALA A 39 -5.25 -31.19 20.79
N VAL A 40 -5.50 -32.47 20.56
CA VAL A 40 -6.61 -32.98 19.75
C VAL A 40 -7.69 -33.49 20.69
N ASN A 41 -8.92 -33.03 20.50
CA ASN A 41 -10.05 -33.51 21.27
C ASN A 41 -10.37 -34.96 20.87
N ASN A 42 -10.38 -35.88 21.84
CA ASN A 42 -10.60 -37.31 21.60
C ASN A 42 -12.00 -37.65 21.10
N GLU A 43 -13.03 -36.80 21.39
CA GLU A 43 -14.40 -37.06 20.98
C GLU A 43 -14.66 -36.57 19.56
N THR A 44 -14.12 -35.38 19.21
CA THR A 44 -14.40 -34.72 17.92
C THR A 44 -13.30 -34.93 16.89
N ASN A 45 -12.13 -35.43 17.32
CA ASN A 45 -10.91 -35.57 16.54
C ASN A 45 -10.44 -34.23 15.88
N VAL A 46 -10.78 -33.10 16.51
CA VAL A 46 -10.45 -31.76 16.06
C VAL A 46 -9.36 -31.16 16.95
N LEU A 47 -8.45 -30.41 16.33
CA LEU A 47 -7.43 -29.64 17.06
C LEU A 47 -8.12 -28.54 17.89
N ASP A 48 -8.04 -28.61 19.22
CA ASP A 48 -8.67 -27.66 20.15
C ASP A 48 -7.68 -26.66 20.76
N GLY A 49 -6.38 -26.98 20.72
CA GLY A 49 -5.33 -26.08 21.18
C GLY A 49 -3.96 -26.42 20.60
N PHE A 50 -3.15 -25.39 20.42
CA PHE A 50 -1.77 -25.57 19.99
C PHE A 50 -0.86 -24.54 20.65
N GLY A 51 0.41 -24.90 20.90
CA GLY A 51 1.44 -24.01 21.41
C GLY A 51 2.80 -24.37 20.82
N ILE A 52 3.72 -23.41 20.82
CA ILE A 52 5.10 -23.60 20.35
C ILE A 52 6.03 -23.20 21.49
N SER A 53 7.11 -23.97 21.72
CA SER A 53 8.10 -23.64 22.75
C SER A 53 8.93 -22.40 22.34
N ASN A 54 9.17 -21.51 23.32
CA ASN A 54 9.96 -20.29 23.14
C ASN A 54 11.48 -20.57 23.21
N GLU A 55 12.30 -19.52 23.13
CA GLU A 55 13.77 -19.59 23.17
C GLU A 55 14.32 -20.33 24.42
N ASN A 56 13.58 -20.31 25.53
CA ASN A 56 13.92 -21.00 26.76
C ASN A 56 13.25 -22.38 26.87
N GLY A 57 12.60 -22.84 25.79
CA GLY A 57 11.87 -24.10 25.73
C GLY A 57 10.49 -24.08 26.38
N PHE A 58 10.02 -22.96 26.95
CA PHE A 58 8.72 -22.89 27.60
C PHE A 58 7.57 -22.86 26.61
N TYR A 59 6.54 -23.66 26.89
CA TYR A 59 5.28 -23.68 26.17
C TYR A 59 4.10 -23.43 27.12
N ASN A 60 2.96 -22.98 26.56
CA ASN A 60 1.69 -22.84 27.27
C ASN A 60 0.53 -23.11 26.30
N LEU A 61 -0.42 -23.92 26.77
CA LEU A 61 -1.57 -24.38 26.03
C LEU A 61 -2.84 -24.23 26.88
N ASN A 62 -3.82 -23.47 26.46
CA ASN A 62 -5.09 -23.28 27.15
C ASN A 62 -6.15 -24.19 26.51
N LEU A 63 -6.79 -25.05 27.32
CA LEU A 63 -7.74 -26.07 26.90
C LEU A 63 -9.06 -25.95 27.68
N LYS A 64 -10.14 -26.51 27.13
CA LYS A 64 -11.41 -26.57 27.82
C LYS A 64 -11.36 -27.58 28.95
N ASN A 65 -11.94 -27.27 30.11
CA ASN A 65 -12.07 -28.21 31.21
C ASN A 65 -13.05 -29.35 30.84
N GLU A 66 -12.89 -30.49 31.53
CA GLU A 66 -13.75 -31.69 31.42
C GLU A 66 -13.76 -32.34 30.02
N THR A 67 -12.79 -32.03 29.20
CA THR A 67 -12.62 -32.64 27.88
C THR A 67 -11.33 -33.47 27.88
N GLU A 68 -11.39 -34.65 27.29
CA GLU A 68 -10.21 -35.48 27.11
C GLU A 68 -9.46 -35.11 25.82
N PHE A 69 -8.17 -34.84 25.94
CA PHE A 69 -7.30 -34.45 24.83
C PHE A 69 -6.17 -35.44 24.63
N ASN A 70 -5.85 -35.76 23.40
CA ASN A 70 -4.56 -36.31 23.03
C ASN A 70 -3.58 -35.14 22.82
N ILE A 71 -2.54 -35.11 23.68
CA ILE A 71 -1.46 -34.11 23.54
C ILE A 71 -0.30 -34.76 22.81
N LYS A 72 0.16 -34.10 21.76
CA LYS A 72 1.32 -34.52 20.99
C LYS A 72 2.37 -33.40 20.98
N VAL A 73 3.59 -33.76 21.37
CA VAL A 73 4.77 -32.88 21.38
C VAL A 73 5.72 -33.35 20.30
N THR A 74 6.10 -32.47 19.39
CA THR A 74 6.91 -32.82 18.22
C THR A 74 7.96 -31.75 17.93
N PHE A 75 9.14 -32.21 17.49
CA PHE A 75 10.20 -31.35 16.95
C PHE A 75 10.99 -32.11 15.87
N ILE A 76 11.48 -31.42 14.83
CA ILE A 76 12.19 -32.05 13.71
C ILE A 76 13.48 -32.70 14.21
N GLY A 77 13.70 -33.99 13.90
CA GLY A 77 14.85 -34.75 14.34
C GLY A 77 14.70 -35.39 15.72
N PHE A 78 13.51 -35.29 16.33
CA PHE A 78 13.23 -35.89 17.64
C PHE A 78 11.99 -36.79 17.58
N SER A 79 11.99 -37.81 18.44
CA SER A 79 10.86 -38.72 18.63
C SER A 79 9.67 -37.98 19.23
N PRO A 80 8.45 -38.12 18.65
CA PRO A 80 7.26 -37.48 19.21
C PRO A 80 6.85 -38.07 20.53
N VAL A 81 6.34 -37.23 21.44
CA VAL A 81 5.75 -37.68 22.73
C VAL A 81 4.24 -37.46 22.66
N GLU A 82 3.47 -38.54 22.90
CA GLU A 82 2.01 -38.48 22.92
C GLU A 82 1.43 -39.00 24.21
N PHE A 83 0.34 -38.38 24.70
CA PHE A 83 -0.39 -38.84 25.87
C PHE A 83 -1.78 -38.22 25.92
N ASN A 84 -2.72 -38.95 26.59
CA ASN A 84 -4.06 -38.44 26.82
C ASN A 84 -4.14 -37.74 28.19
N ILE A 85 -4.88 -36.63 28.25
CA ILE A 85 -5.10 -35.86 29.45
C ILE A 85 -6.50 -35.25 29.49
N SER A 86 -7.12 -35.24 30.67
CA SER A 86 -8.31 -34.46 30.96
C SER A 86 -7.93 -33.38 32.00
N LEU A 87 -8.19 -32.10 31.63
CA LEU A 87 -7.79 -30.95 32.44
C LEU A 87 -8.98 -30.44 33.25
N ASN A 88 -8.78 -30.36 34.60
CA ASN A 88 -9.72 -29.71 35.51
C ASN A 88 -9.07 -28.58 36.31
N GLN A 89 -7.76 -28.41 36.18
CA GLN A 89 -6.94 -27.36 36.77
C GLN A 89 -5.69 -27.14 35.94
N ASP A 90 -4.98 -26.04 36.18
CA ASP A 90 -3.69 -25.76 35.55
C ASP A 90 -2.63 -26.81 35.94
N ILE A 91 -1.91 -27.31 34.94
CA ILE A 91 -0.88 -28.35 35.10
C ILE A 91 0.43 -27.84 34.48
N ILE A 92 1.53 -28.08 35.24
CA ILE A 92 2.88 -27.87 34.72
C ILE A 92 3.47 -29.23 34.34
N ARG A 93 3.84 -29.40 33.05
CA ARG A 93 4.45 -30.65 32.56
C ARG A 93 5.62 -30.34 31.63
N ASN A 94 6.79 -30.87 32.00
CA ASN A 94 8.00 -30.74 31.17
C ASN A 94 8.17 -31.97 30.29
N PHE A 95 8.82 -31.80 29.14
CA PHE A 95 9.14 -32.88 28.21
C PHE A 95 10.61 -32.86 27.86
N ALA A 96 11.25 -34.02 27.89
CA ALA A 96 12.56 -34.26 27.31
C ALA A 96 12.35 -35.11 26.05
N LEU A 97 12.75 -34.55 24.89
CA LEU A 97 12.64 -35.24 23.61
C LEU A 97 13.94 -35.99 23.32
N GLU A 98 13.82 -37.20 22.80
CA GLU A 98 14.96 -38.02 22.37
C GLU A 98 15.24 -37.79 20.89
N GLU A 99 16.52 -37.64 20.51
CA GLU A 99 16.89 -37.54 19.08
C GLU A 99 16.56 -38.85 18.37
N GLN A 100 15.91 -38.72 17.23
CA GLN A 100 15.59 -39.85 16.38
C GLN A 100 16.55 -39.87 15.17
N ALA A 101 17.45 -40.89 15.16
CA ALA A 101 18.21 -41.22 13.94
C ALA A 101 17.25 -41.76 12.88
N GLU A 102 17.28 -41.19 11.66
CA GLU A 102 16.40 -41.56 10.55
C GLU A 102 16.27 -43.09 10.36
N ALA A 103 15.07 -43.61 10.60
CA ALA A 103 14.61 -44.88 10.08
C ALA A 103 13.43 -44.64 9.16
N LEU A 104 13.68 -44.71 7.85
CA LEU A 104 12.65 -44.84 6.83
C LEU A 104 12.04 -46.24 6.95
N ASP A 105 10.82 -46.33 7.47
CA ASP A 105 9.77 -47.32 7.06
C ASP A 105 8.63 -47.29 8.09
N GLU A 106 7.56 -46.59 7.75
CA GLU A 106 6.18 -47.01 7.97
C GLU A 106 5.27 -45.84 7.56
N VAL A 107 4.20 -46.12 6.83
CA VAL A 107 3.19 -45.11 6.46
C VAL A 107 2.42 -44.71 7.72
N GLU A 108 3.01 -43.82 8.49
CA GLU A 108 2.34 -43.16 9.58
C GLU A 108 1.50 -42.00 8.99
N ILE A 109 0.24 -41.92 9.40
CA ILE A 109 -0.58 -40.75 9.11
C ILE A 109 0.12 -39.56 9.75
N VAL A 110 0.99 -38.88 8.99
CA VAL A 110 1.72 -37.71 9.46
C VAL A 110 0.69 -36.58 9.61
N TYR A 111 0.32 -36.30 10.85
CA TYR A 111 -0.45 -35.11 11.19
C TYR A 111 0.38 -33.89 10.80
N GLU A 112 -0.01 -33.19 9.72
CA GLU A 112 0.71 -32.00 9.29
C GLU A 112 0.68 -30.93 10.38
N MET A 113 1.86 -30.47 10.79
CA MET A 113 1.99 -29.43 11.82
C MET A 113 1.31 -28.13 11.33
N PRO A 114 0.44 -27.51 12.14
CA PRO A 114 -0.21 -26.26 11.78
C PRO A 114 0.75 -25.14 11.39
N VAL A 115 1.89 -25.05 12.08
CA VAL A 115 2.95 -24.07 11.82
C VAL A 115 4.31 -24.76 11.95
N THR A 116 5.16 -24.55 10.95
CA THR A 116 6.55 -25.04 10.94
C THR A 116 7.49 -23.89 10.61
N ILE A 117 8.61 -23.77 11.34
CA ILE A 117 9.64 -22.75 11.07
C ILE A 117 10.84 -23.45 10.44
N LYS A 118 11.17 -23.07 9.21
CA LYS A 118 12.33 -23.58 8.45
C LYS A 118 13.27 -22.40 8.14
N GLY A 119 14.32 -22.22 8.93
CA GLY A 119 15.22 -21.08 8.76
C GLY A 119 14.46 -19.73 8.91
N ASP A 120 14.45 -18.93 7.86
CA ASP A 120 13.73 -17.66 7.81
C ASP A 120 12.28 -17.78 7.28
N THR A 121 11.82 -19.00 7.00
CA THR A 121 10.48 -19.25 6.47
C THR A 121 9.55 -19.81 7.55
N ILE A 122 8.38 -19.19 7.72
CA ILE A 122 7.29 -19.75 8.52
C ILE A 122 6.29 -20.38 7.57
N VAL A 123 6.01 -21.65 7.74
CA VAL A 123 5.05 -22.40 6.92
C VAL A 123 3.80 -22.68 7.73
N TYR A 124 2.66 -22.18 7.27
CA TYR A 124 1.34 -22.46 7.82
C TYR A 124 0.62 -23.50 6.97
N SER A 125 0.06 -24.53 7.57
CA SER A 125 -0.88 -25.44 6.89
C SER A 125 -2.27 -24.78 6.85
N ALA A 126 -2.79 -24.46 5.65
CA ALA A 126 -4.04 -23.72 5.54
C ALA A 126 -5.22 -24.47 6.17
N ASP A 127 -5.26 -25.79 6.01
CA ASP A 127 -6.37 -26.62 6.53
C ASP A 127 -6.47 -26.58 8.06
N ALA A 128 -5.35 -26.33 8.77
CA ALA A 128 -5.36 -26.19 10.22
C ALA A 128 -6.02 -24.90 10.73
N PHE A 129 -6.11 -23.89 9.85
CA PHE A 129 -6.68 -22.57 10.15
C PHE A 129 -8.01 -22.34 9.45
N ASN A 130 -8.39 -23.21 8.55
CA ASN A 130 -9.67 -23.16 7.86
C ASN A 130 -10.82 -23.57 8.80
N THR A 131 -11.83 -22.71 8.86
CA THR A 131 -13.07 -22.95 9.64
C THR A 131 -14.20 -23.55 8.76
N GLY A 132 -13.96 -23.61 7.43
CA GLY A 132 -14.94 -24.06 6.43
C GLY A 132 -15.79 -22.92 5.86
N THR A 133 -15.62 -21.71 6.35
CA THR A 133 -16.38 -20.51 5.93
C THR A 133 -15.57 -19.57 5.04
N GLU A 134 -14.27 -19.83 4.91
CA GLU A 134 -13.37 -19.04 4.11
C GLU A 134 -13.65 -19.20 2.63
N LYS A 135 -13.78 -18.08 1.93
CA LYS A 135 -14.05 -18.03 0.48
C LYS A 135 -12.82 -17.67 -0.32
N LYS A 136 -11.98 -16.82 0.23
CA LYS A 136 -10.80 -16.23 -0.43
C LYS A 136 -9.54 -16.40 0.40
N LEU A 137 -8.38 -16.20 -0.23
CA LEU A 137 -7.09 -16.18 0.47
C LEU A 137 -7.08 -15.19 1.65
N ALA A 138 -7.70 -14.02 1.48
CA ALA A 138 -7.83 -13.04 2.56
C ALA A 138 -8.44 -13.63 3.84
N ASP A 139 -9.48 -14.46 3.70
CA ASP A 139 -10.18 -15.05 4.84
C ASP A 139 -9.29 -16.09 5.55
N VAL A 140 -8.56 -16.87 4.77
CA VAL A 140 -7.60 -17.85 5.30
C VAL A 140 -6.47 -17.14 6.06
N LEU A 141 -5.90 -16.08 5.47
CA LEU A 141 -4.80 -15.33 6.08
C LEU A 141 -5.22 -14.63 7.38
N LYS A 142 -6.43 -14.09 7.47
CA LYS A 142 -6.97 -13.45 8.68
C LYS A 142 -7.04 -14.40 9.88
N ASN A 143 -7.12 -15.71 9.63
CA ASN A 143 -7.14 -16.73 10.67
C ASN A 143 -5.74 -17.15 11.14
N MET A 144 -4.69 -16.82 10.36
CA MET A 144 -3.31 -17.19 10.68
C MET A 144 -2.69 -16.22 11.68
N PRO A 145 -2.01 -16.71 12.73
CA PRO A 145 -1.39 -15.85 13.72
C PRO A 145 -0.22 -15.05 13.13
N GLY A 146 -0.20 -13.73 13.41
CA GLY A 146 0.86 -12.82 12.94
C GLY A 146 0.69 -12.33 11.52
N ILE A 147 -0.41 -12.67 10.86
CA ILE A 147 -0.79 -12.16 9.54
C ILE A 147 -2.06 -11.31 9.69
N GLU A 148 -2.06 -10.13 9.09
CA GLU A 148 -3.20 -9.23 9.02
C GLU A 148 -3.50 -8.91 7.56
N VAL A 149 -4.78 -8.79 7.24
CA VAL A 149 -5.25 -8.36 5.92
C VAL A 149 -6.23 -7.22 6.14
N ASN A 150 -5.88 -6.04 5.63
CA ASN A 150 -6.74 -4.86 5.74
C ASN A 150 -7.91 -4.92 4.74
N ASP A 151 -8.82 -3.94 4.81
CA ASP A 151 -10.01 -3.89 3.95
C ASP A 151 -9.65 -3.69 2.46
N ASP A 152 -8.48 -3.13 2.18
CA ASP A 152 -7.93 -2.97 0.83
C ASP A 152 -7.27 -4.25 0.28
N GLY A 153 -7.19 -5.33 1.09
CA GLY A 153 -6.58 -6.61 0.72
C GLY A 153 -5.05 -6.62 0.83
N GLU A 154 -4.44 -5.60 1.44
CA GLU A 154 -3.02 -5.61 1.73
C GLU A 154 -2.72 -6.52 2.89
N ILE A 155 -1.60 -7.23 2.78
CA ILE A 155 -1.15 -8.16 3.78
C ILE A 155 -0.05 -7.52 4.60
N GLU A 156 -0.21 -7.54 5.90
CA GLU A 156 0.84 -7.23 6.86
C GLU A 156 1.25 -8.51 7.59
N VAL A 157 2.54 -8.76 7.62
CA VAL A 157 3.13 -9.82 8.41
C VAL A 157 4.05 -9.19 9.44
N GLU A 158 3.82 -9.54 10.71
CA GLU A 158 4.61 -8.98 11.82
C GLU A 158 4.63 -7.43 11.80
N GLY A 159 3.52 -6.79 11.35
CA GLY A 159 3.37 -5.34 11.25
C GLY A 159 4.15 -4.69 10.11
N GLN A 160 4.65 -5.48 9.18
CA GLN A 160 5.28 -5.01 7.95
C GLN A 160 4.45 -5.40 6.75
N VAL A 161 4.25 -4.45 5.84
CA VAL A 161 3.53 -4.73 4.59
C VAL A 161 4.33 -5.73 3.76
N VAL A 162 3.66 -6.79 3.32
CA VAL A 162 4.23 -7.79 2.43
C VAL A 162 4.56 -7.15 1.09
N ARG A 163 5.79 -7.32 0.63
CA ARG A 163 6.27 -6.73 -0.62
C ARG A 163 5.75 -7.46 -1.84
N LYS A 164 5.69 -8.80 -1.76
CA LYS A 164 5.29 -9.67 -2.87
C LYS A 164 4.44 -10.83 -2.40
N VAL A 165 3.46 -11.19 -3.21
CA VAL A 165 2.73 -12.46 -3.09
C VAL A 165 3.07 -13.33 -4.30
N GLN A 166 3.54 -14.51 -4.01
CA GLN A 166 3.88 -15.54 -4.99
C GLN A 166 2.90 -16.71 -4.87
N ILE A 167 2.66 -17.39 -5.97
CA ILE A 167 1.96 -18.67 -6.01
C ILE A 167 2.89 -19.70 -6.64
N GLU A 168 3.17 -20.77 -5.89
CA GLU A 168 4.16 -21.79 -6.28
C GLU A 168 5.54 -21.21 -6.63
N GLY A 169 5.96 -20.14 -5.90
CA GLY A 169 7.23 -19.46 -6.09
C GLY A 169 7.26 -18.47 -7.23
N LYS A 170 6.16 -18.22 -7.92
CA LYS A 170 6.05 -17.27 -9.03
C LYS A 170 5.23 -16.05 -8.66
N ASP A 171 5.65 -14.90 -9.14
CA ASP A 171 4.96 -13.64 -8.88
C ASP A 171 3.54 -13.66 -9.46
N PHE A 172 2.56 -13.31 -8.64
CA PHE A 172 1.17 -13.17 -9.06
C PHE A 172 0.87 -11.69 -9.33
N PHE A 173 0.62 -11.32 -10.59
CA PHE A 173 0.45 -9.93 -11.01
C PHE A 173 1.53 -9.01 -10.40
N ASP A 174 2.79 -9.33 -10.69
CA ASP A 174 3.95 -8.62 -10.15
C ASP A 174 4.03 -8.64 -8.60
N GLY A 175 3.46 -9.66 -7.97
CA GLY A 175 3.42 -9.83 -6.53
C GLY A 175 2.31 -9.05 -5.83
N ASP A 176 1.25 -8.67 -6.55
CA ASP A 176 0.14 -7.90 -5.98
C ASP A 176 -0.61 -8.66 -4.88
N SER A 177 -0.62 -8.09 -3.67
CA SER A 177 -1.27 -8.70 -2.52
C SER A 177 -2.80 -8.63 -2.59
N LYS A 178 -3.35 -7.52 -3.10
CA LYS A 178 -4.80 -7.33 -3.20
C LYS A 178 -5.42 -8.26 -4.24
N LEU A 179 -4.82 -8.33 -5.43
CA LEU A 179 -5.29 -9.25 -6.47
C LEU A 179 -5.22 -10.70 -5.98
N ALA A 180 -4.15 -11.08 -5.25
CA ALA A 180 -4.05 -12.42 -4.67
C ALA A 180 -5.12 -12.66 -3.59
N THR A 181 -5.22 -11.77 -2.59
CA THR A 181 -6.12 -11.94 -1.45
C THR A 181 -7.59 -11.92 -1.83
N GLN A 182 -7.95 -11.12 -2.81
CA GLN A 182 -9.35 -10.96 -3.24
C GLN A 182 -9.79 -11.99 -4.28
N ASN A 183 -8.85 -12.64 -4.98
CA ASN A 183 -9.21 -13.48 -6.13
C ASN A 183 -8.79 -14.93 -6.00
N LEU A 184 -7.82 -15.29 -5.13
CA LEU A 184 -7.44 -16.69 -4.95
C LEU A 184 -8.44 -17.40 -4.03
N PRO A 185 -9.11 -18.50 -4.49
CA PRO A 185 -10.07 -19.23 -3.67
C PRO A 185 -9.40 -19.91 -2.46
N ALA A 186 -10.01 -19.82 -1.29
CA ALA A 186 -9.54 -20.48 -0.06
C ALA A 186 -9.32 -21.99 -0.24
N LYS A 187 -10.21 -22.63 -0.99
CA LYS A 187 -10.17 -24.09 -1.26
C LYS A 187 -8.92 -24.54 -2.02
N ALA A 188 -8.26 -23.63 -2.75
CA ALA A 188 -7.04 -23.95 -3.51
C ALA A 188 -5.77 -23.86 -2.65
N VAL A 189 -5.83 -23.19 -1.50
CA VAL A 189 -4.67 -22.93 -0.64
C VAL A 189 -4.34 -24.16 0.19
N GLY A 190 -3.14 -24.72 0.01
CA GLY A 190 -2.61 -25.82 0.82
C GLY A 190 -1.73 -25.30 1.97
N LYS A 191 -0.71 -24.51 1.65
CA LYS A 191 0.20 -23.91 2.62
C LYS A 191 0.45 -22.45 2.33
N VAL A 192 0.75 -21.68 3.36
CA VAL A 192 1.19 -20.29 3.27
C VAL A 192 2.59 -20.21 3.87
N GLU A 193 3.56 -19.88 3.03
CA GLU A 193 4.95 -19.70 3.40
C GLU A 193 5.23 -18.20 3.58
N VAL A 194 5.54 -17.79 4.80
CA VAL A 194 6.01 -16.43 5.10
C VAL A 194 7.51 -16.40 4.97
N LEU A 195 8.01 -15.74 3.95
CA LEU A 195 9.43 -15.56 3.68
C LEU A 195 9.91 -14.29 4.38
N ARG A 196 10.68 -14.46 5.45
CA ARG A 196 11.37 -13.36 6.16
C ARG A 196 12.69 -13.05 5.46
N ASN A 197 13.20 -11.84 5.64
CA ASN A 197 14.43 -11.38 5.01
C ASN A 197 14.42 -11.54 3.49
N PHE A 198 13.22 -11.38 2.90
CA PHE A 198 13.02 -11.60 1.48
C PHE A 198 13.90 -10.68 0.65
N THR A 199 14.54 -11.24 -0.33
CA THR A 199 15.26 -10.52 -1.37
C THR A 199 14.91 -11.13 -2.73
N GLU A 200 14.69 -10.27 -3.71
CA GLU A 200 14.45 -10.70 -5.09
C GLU A 200 15.70 -11.37 -5.67
N ASN A 201 16.87 -11.05 -5.13
CA ASN A 201 18.16 -11.50 -5.60
C ASN A 201 18.81 -12.42 -4.58
N ASN A 202 18.98 -13.67 -4.93
CA ASN A 202 19.63 -14.66 -4.07
C ASN A 202 21.08 -14.28 -3.71
N GLN A 203 21.80 -13.62 -4.63
CA GLN A 203 23.18 -13.17 -4.45
C GLN A 203 23.34 -12.12 -3.35
N LEU A 204 22.30 -11.29 -3.10
CA LEU A 204 22.32 -10.25 -2.09
C LEU A 204 21.74 -10.70 -0.74
N ARG A 205 21.38 -11.97 -0.62
CA ARG A 205 20.84 -12.55 0.62
C ARG A 205 21.89 -12.51 1.72
N GLY A 206 21.55 -11.85 2.85
CA GLY A 206 22.48 -11.64 3.96
C GLY A 206 23.53 -10.54 3.75
N VAL A 207 23.69 -10.01 2.52
CA VAL A 207 24.63 -8.93 2.20
C VAL A 207 23.99 -7.56 2.45
N THR A 208 22.75 -7.38 2.00
CA THR A 208 21.95 -6.18 2.23
C THR A 208 21.05 -6.38 3.44
N ASN A 209 20.58 -5.25 4.01
CA ASN A 209 19.68 -5.31 5.15
C ASN A 209 18.23 -5.52 4.68
N ASN A 210 17.79 -6.76 4.66
CA ASN A 210 16.45 -7.18 4.24
C ASN A 210 15.57 -7.63 5.42
N GLU A 211 15.95 -7.34 6.66
CA GLU A 211 15.28 -7.83 7.88
C GLU A 211 13.79 -7.45 7.99
N ASP A 212 13.35 -6.41 7.26
CA ASP A 212 11.93 -6.00 7.22
C ASP A 212 11.22 -6.39 5.94
N ASN A 213 11.88 -7.12 5.07
CA ASN A 213 11.28 -7.54 3.83
C ASN A 213 10.57 -8.87 4.04
N PHE A 214 9.27 -8.86 3.81
CA PHE A 214 8.44 -10.05 3.84
C PHE A 214 7.86 -10.30 2.46
N ALA A 215 7.83 -11.58 2.06
CA ALA A 215 7.03 -12.05 0.96
C ALA A 215 6.18 -13.23 1.41
N LEU A 216 5.06 -13.45 0.74
CA LEU A 216 4.23 -14.64 0.93
C LEU A 216 4.33 -15.52 -0.31
N ASN A 217 4.58 -16.80 -0.09
CA ASN A 217 4.45 -17.80 -1.14
C ASN A 217 3.28 -18.73 -0.79
N ILE A 218 2.30 -18.77 -1.66
CA ILE A 218 1.12 -19.61 -1.51
C ILE A 218 1.40 -20.92 -2.22
N ARG A 219 1.44 -22.03 -1.44
CA ARG A 219 1.48 -23.39 -1.98
C ARG A 219 0.06 -23.88 -2.15
N LEU A 220 -0.23 -24.37 -3.30
CA LEU A 220 -1.51 -24.97 -3.62
C LEU A 220 -1.61 -26.39 -3.04
N LYS A 221 -2.82 -26.94 -2.95
CA LYS A 221 -3.02 -28.31 -2.42
C LYS A 221 -2.35 -29.35 -3.31
N ASP A 222 -1.74 -30.36 -2.70
CA ASP A 222 -1.05 -31.43 -3.39
C ASP A 222 -1.96 -32.17 -4.40
N GLY A 223 -1.36 -32.60 -5.52
CA GLY A 223 -2.06 -33.30 -6.61
C GLY A 223 -2.64 -32.38 -7.68
N GLN A 224 -2.36 -31.10 -7.62
CA GLN A 224 -2.86 -30.08 -8.55
C GLN A 224 -1.73 -29.55 -9.46
N ASP A 225 -1.05 -30.42 -10.18
CA ASP A 225 0.00 -30.02 -11.13
C ASP A 225 -0.51 -29.13 -12.27
N LYS A 226 -1.80 -29.26 -12.59
CA LYS A 226 -2.49 -28.45 -13.62
C LYS A 226 -3.96 -28.32 -13.25
N PHE A 227 -4.44 -27.10 -13.04
CA PHE A 227 -5.83 -26.88 -12.73
C PHE A 227 -6.35 -25.49 -13.12
N TRP A 228 -7.65 -25.46 -13.38
CA TRP A 228 -8.42 -24.25 -13.56
C TRP A 228 -9.19 -23.95 -12.28
N PHE A 229 -9.20 -22.69 -11.88
CA PHE A 229 -10.06 -22.20 -10.81
C PHE A 229 -10.53 -20.79 -11.10
N GLY A 230 -11.52 -20.34 -10.36
CA GLY A 230 -12.05 -19.01 -10.52
C GLY A 230 -13.51 -18.92 -10.14
N GLU A 231 -14.10 -17.77 -10.42
CA GLU A 231 -15.51 -17.50 -10.16
C GLU A 231 -16.08 -16.57 -11.22
N ILE A 232 -17.37 -16.66 -11.47
CA ILE A 232 -18.15 -15.70 -12.23
C ILE A 232 -19.22 -15.14 -11.30
N THR A 233 -19.18 -13.83 -11.07
CA THR A 233 -20.21 -13.14 -10.30
C THR A 233 -21.03 -12.27 -11.23
N ALA A 234 -22.35 -12.40 -11.17
CA ALA A 234 -23.31 -11.52 -11.82
C ALA A 234 -24.25 -10.93 -10.76
N GLY A 235 -24.51 -9.65 -10.83
CA GLY A 235 -25.39 -8.94 -9.91
C GLY A 235 -26.26 -7.93 -10.62
N THR A 236 -27.45 -7.69 -10.07
CA THR A 236 -28.37 -6.65 -10.54
C THR A 236 -29.15 -6.06 -9.37
N GLY A 237 -29.63 -4.85 -9.53
CA GLY A 237 -30.44 -4.14 -8.55
C GLY A 237 -31.47 -3.23 -9.21
N PRO A 238 -32.30 -2.52 -8.42
CA PRO A 238 -33.11 -1.42 -8.90
C PRO A 238 -32.26 -0.32 -9.57
N ASP A 239 -32.86 0.49 -10.41
CA ASP A 239 -32.23 1.61 -11.11
C ASP A 239 -31.10 1.18 -12.07
N ASP A 240 -31.28 0.02 -12.73
CA ASP A 240 -30.35 -0.58 -13.70
C ASP A 240 -28.96 -0.91 -13.16
N ILE A 241 -28.80 -0.95 -11.84
CA ILE A 241 -27.54 -1.31 -11.18
C ILE A 241 -27.07 -2.70 -11.61
N HIS A 242 -25.82 -2.82 -11.98
CA HIS A 242 -25.22 -4.07 -12.45
C HIS A 242 -23.83 -4.36 -11.89
N LEU A 243 -23.49 -5.63 -11.85
CA LEU A 243 -22.14 -6.13 -11.57
C LEU A 243 -21.90 -7.38 -12.41
N ILE A 244 -20.84 -7.43 -13.19
CA ILE A 244 -20.36 -8.61 -13.89
C ILE A 244 -18.86 -8.75 -13.61
N SER A 245 -18.45 -9.84 -12.93
CA SER A 245 -17.06 -10.02 -12.54
C SER A 245 -16.62 -11.48 -12.77
N PRO A 246 -16.17 -11.83 -13.99
CA PRO A 246 -15.52 -13.11 -14.27
C PRO A 246 -14.05 -13.08 -13.83
N LYS A 247 -13.59 -14.15 -13.17
CA LYS A 247 -12.22 -14.37 -12.76
C LYS A 247 -11.84 -15.81 -13.06
N VAL A 248 -10.85 -15.99 -13.93
CA VAL A 248 -10.42 -17.31 -14.41
C VAL A 248 -8.91 -17.42 -14.30
N PHE A 249 -8.46 -18.48 -13.68
CA PHE A 249 -7.05 -18.77 -13.47
C PHE A 249 -6.72 -20.17 -13.93
N TYR A 250 -5.57 -20.29 -14.61
CA TYR A 250 -4.94 -21.56 -14.95
C TYR A 250 -3.53 -21.59 -14.37
N TYR A 251 -3.24 -22.63 -13.62
CA TYR A 251 -1.91 -22.86 -13.05
C TYR A 251 -1.36 -24.20 -13.47
N SER A 252 -0.07 -24.18 -13.83
CA SER A 252 0.75 -25.37 -14.00
C SER A 252 2.20 -25.05 -13.61
N LYS A 253 3.02 -26.08 -13.46
CA LYS A 253 4.44 -25.93 -13.07
C LYS A 253 5.19 -24.92 -13.97
N ASN A 254 4.94 -24.93 -15.27
CA ASN A 254 5.73 -24.17 -16.25
C ASN A 254 4.92 -23.07 -16.95
N PHE A 255 3.60 -23.01 -16.76
CA PHE A 255 2.74 -22.03 -17.42
C PHE A 255 1.59 -21.62 -16.52
N ASN A 256 1.45 -20.33 -16.30
CA ASN A 256 0.35 -19.72 -15.57
C ASN A 256 -0.34 -18.69 -16.46
N PHE A 257 -1.65 -18.64 -16.36
CA PHE A 257 -2.46 -17.66 -17.08
C PHE A 257 -3.65 -17.24 -16.23
N SER A 258 -3.94 -15.94 -16.22
CA SER A 258 -5.03 -15.36 -15.42
C SER A 258 -5.79 -14.33 -16.23
N VAL A 259 -7.12 -14.33 -16.08
CA VAL A 259 -8.00 -13.30 -16.62
C VAL A 259 -8.92 -12.81 -15.52
N ILE A 260 -8.99 -11.50 -15.31
CA ILE A 260 -9.90 -10.83 -14.38
C ILE A 260 -10.68 -9.80 -15.18
N GLY A 261 -11.99 -9.94 -15.21
CA GLY A 261 -12.93 -8.97 -15.74
C GLY A 261 -13.76 -8.35 -14.62
N ASN A 262 -14.15 -7.09 -14.81
CA ASN A 262 -15.12 -6.44 -13.93
C ASN A 262 -15.84 -5.35 -14.72
N SER A 263 -17.15 -5.31 -14.64
CA SER A 263 -17.99 -4.22 -15.11
C SER A 263 -19.03 -3.95 -14.05
N ASN A 264 -19.07 -2.72 -13.53
CA ASN A 264 -20.00 -2.35 -12.47
C ASN A 264 -20.27 -0.85 -12.44
N ASP A 265 -21.42 -0.48 -11.89
CA ASP A 265 -21.85 0.88 -11.55
C ASP A 265 -22.13 1.07 -10.05
N ILE A 266 -21.64 0.15 -9.23
CA ILE A 266 -21.84 0.15 -7.77
C ILE A 266 -20.78 0.93 -6.99
N GLY A 267 -20.01 1.79 -7.66
CA GLY A 267 -19.01 2.62 -7.02
C GLY A 267 -17.78 1.87 -6.49
N GLN A 268 -17.54 0.67 -6.98
CA GLN A 268 -16.42 -0.19 -6.57
C GLN A 268 -15.40 -0.34 -7.68
N PRO A 269 -14.42 0.57 -7.82
CA PRO A 269 -13.37 0.38 -8.80
C PRO A 269 -12.58 -0.89 -8.46
N PRO A 270 -12.32 -1.73 -9.47
CA PRO A 270 -11.66 -3.01 -9.28
C PRO A 270 -10.18 -2.89 -8.90
N LEU A 271 -9.58 -1.73 -9.15
CA LEU A 271 -8.20 -1.38 -8.77
C LEU A 271 -8.21 -0.17 -7.85
N SER A 272 -7.38 -0.18 -6.82
CA SER A 272 -7.16 0.97 -5.95
C SER A 272 -6.14 1.93 -6.57
N ARG A 273 -6.11 3.18 -6.10
CA ARG A 273 -5.07 4.16 -6.45
C ARG A 273 -3.66 3.60 -6.24
N ARG A 274 -3.46 2.78 -5.22
CA ARG A 274 -2.18 2.16 -4.90
C ARG A 274 -1.79 1.07 -5.90
N ASP A 275 -2.77 0.30 -6.38
CA ASP A 275 -2.54 -0.70 -7.43
C ASP A 275 -2.05 -0.02 -8.71
N PHE A 276 -2.64 1.11 -9.09
CA PHE A 276 -2.15 1.90 -10.22
C PHE A 276 -0.71 2.38 -10.02
N TYR A 277 -0.35 2.88 -8.81
CA TYR A 277 1.04 3.26 -8.53
C TYR A 277 1.99 2.08 -8.60
N ARG A 278 1.57 0.92 -8.11
CA ARG A 278 2.38 -0.30 -8.13
C ARG A 278 2.56 -0.82 -9.55
N PHE A 279 1.47 -0.94 -10.30
CA PHE A 279 1.50 -1.37 -11.70
C PHE A 279 2.11 -0.31 -12.63
N GLY A 280 1.99 0.96 -12.31
CA GLY A 280 2.67 2.06 -13.01
C GLY A 280 4.19 2.04 -12.86
N GLY A 281 4.74 0.96 -12.27
CA GLY A 281 6.18 0.82 -12.05
C GLY A 281 6.66 1.87 -11.08
N GLY A 282 5.94 2.03 -9.94
CA GLY A 282 6.25 3.05 -8.92
C GLY A 282 7.74 3.28 -8.89
N PHE A 283 8.19 4.43 -9.40
CA PHE A 283 9.57 4.68 -9.80
C PHE A 283 10.51 4.32 -8.66
N ASN A 284 11.14 3.15 -8.75
CA ASN A 284 12.30 2.85 -7.94
C ASN A 284 13.39 3.80 -8.40
N ASN A 285 13.39 5.02 -7.85
CA ASN A 285 14.46 5.96 -8.03
C ASN A 285 15.73 5.29 -7.48
N LEU A 286 16.59 4.79 -8.34
CA LEU A 286 17.88 4.24 -7.94
C LEU A 286 18.64 5.30 -7.12
N ASN A 287 18.44 6.57 -7.45
CA ASN A 287 18.99 7.75 -6.81
C ASN A 287 18.48 7.98 -5.38
N ALA A 288 17.23 7.68 -5.07
CA ALA A 288 16.69 7.87 -3.72
C ALA A 288 17.44 7.07 -2.64
N ARG A 289 18.16 6.03 -3.06
CA ARG A 289 19.00 5.22 -2.16
C ARG A 289 20.35 5.86 -1.86
N THR A 290 20.80 6.81 -2.68
CA THR A 290 22.13 7.44 -2.58
C THR A 290 22.10 8.86 -2.02
N GLY A 291 20.94 9.45 -1.80
CA GLY A 291 20.79 10.75 -1.17
C GLY A 291 20.46 11.91 -2.13
N THR A 292 20.03 11.59 -3.36
CA THR A 292 19.47 12.58 -4.30
C THR A 292 18.01 12.30 -4.55
N SER A 293 17.22 13.34 -4.70
CA SER A 293 15.83 13.29 -5.15
C SER A 293 15.61 14.37 -6.20
N ILE A 294 15.15 13.99 -7.37
CA ILE A 294 14.63 14.91 -8.37
C ILE A 294 13.14 14.64 -8.53
N ASN A 295 12.35 15.71 -8.46
CA ASN A 295 10.93 15.61 -8.66
C ASN A 295 10.64 15.59 -10.17
N ILE A 296 10.03 14.53 -10.64
CA ILE A 296 9.52 14.42 -12.02
C ILE A 296 8.01 14.39 -11.88
N SER A 297 7.32 15.43 -12.33
CA SER A 297 5.86 15.43 -12.34
C SER A 297 5.36 14.28 -13.23
N SER A 298 4.28 13.62 -12.84
CA SER A 298 3.69 12.54 -13.62
C SER A 298 2.20 12.44 -13.34
N ASP A 299 1.41 12.86 -14.32
CA ASP A 299 -0.03 12.63 -14.41
C ASP A 299 -0.37 11.44 -15.33
N VAL A 300 0.64 10.68 -15.77
CA VAL A 300 0.52 9.63 -16.78
C VAL A 300 -0.50 8.55 -16.41
N GLY A 301 -0.68 8.28 -15.12
CA GLY A 301 -1.61 7.23 -14.69
C GLY A 301 -3.07 7.66 -14.50
N GLY A 302 -3.42 8.92 -14.70
CA GLY A 302 -4.77 9.42 -14.40
C GLY A 302 -5.17 9.30 -12.92
N ILE A 303 -4.18 9.10 -12.05
CA ILE A 303 -4.33 8.65 -10.67
C ILE A 303 -4.93 9.72 -9.78
N SER A 304 -4.75 11.00 -10.16
CA SER A 304 -5.31 12.13 -9.39
C SER A 304 -6.85 12.12 -9.34
N SER A 305 -7.49 11.48 -10.31
CA SER A 305 -8.95 11.44 -10.45
C SER A 305 -9.62 10.24 -9.77
N LEU A 306 -8.89 9.17 -9.44
CA LEU A 306 -9.46 7.97 -8.82
C LEU A 306 -9.69 8.15 -7.30
N GLN A 307 -10.67 8.98 -6.93
CA GLN A 307 -11.04 9.19 -5.52
C GLN A 307 -12.39 8.53 -5.21
N ASN A 308 -12.38 7.23 -5.04
CA ASN A 308 -13.54 6.34 -4.95
C ASN A 308 -14.57 6.69 -3.87
N ASN A 309 -14.16 7.34 -2.80
CA ASN A 309 -15.04 7.65 -1.68
C ASN A 309 -15.63 9.07 -1.71
N ARG A 310 -15.61 9.73 -2.88
CA ARG A 310 -16.07 11.12 -3.05
C ARG A 310 -16.91 11.32 -4.31
N ALA A 311 -17.17 10.26 -5.05
CA ALA A 311 -18.00 10.31 -6.24
C ALA A 311 -19.45 9.99 -5.89
N LYS A 312 -20.35 10.70 -6.53
CA LYS A 312 -21.79 10.47 -6.50
C LYS A 312 -22.15 9.21 -7.28
N SER A 313 -21.48 8.99 -8.40
CA SER A 313 -21.55 7.74 -9.16
C SER A 313 -20.18 7.37 -9.73
N ILE A 314 -19.94 6.07 -9.87
CA ILE A 314 -18.76 5.52 -10.55
C ILE A 314 -19.22 4.35 -11.40
N GLU A 315 -19.03 4.45 -12.70
CA GLU A 315 -19.09 3.32 -13.63
C GLU A 315 -17.67 2.86 -13.89
N SER A 316 -17.43 1.57 -13.81
CA SER A 316 -16.07 1.03 -13.90
C SER A 316 -16.03 -0.25 -14.71
N GLU A 317 -15.10 -0.30 -15.65
CA GLU A 317 -14.78 -1.47 -16.45
C GLU A 317 -13.31 -1.84 -16.30
N LEU A 318 -13.01 -3.13 -16.20
CA LEU A 318 -11.66 -3.67 -16.12
C LEU A 318 -11.54 -4.96 -16.92
N LEU A 319 -10.45 -5.08 -17.64
CA LEU A 319 -9.94 -6.36 -18.13
C LEU A 319 -8.45 -6.43 -17.81
N ALA A 320 -8.07 -7.39 -16.97
CA ALA A 320 -6.68 -7.65 -16.63
C ALA A 320 -6.31 -9.09 -17.02
N THR A 321 -5.18 -9.25 -17.70
CA THR A 321 -4.62 -10.55 -18.05
C THR A 321 -3.19 -10.64 -17.53
N ASN A 322 -2.78 -11.82 -17.11
CA ASN A 322 -1.41 -12.09 -16.68
C ASN A 322 -0.97 -13.47 -17.23
N PHE A 323 0.29 -13.60 -17.58
CA PHE A 323 0.88 -14.88 -17.94
C PHE A 323 2.31 -15.00 -17.38
N SER A 324 2.74 -16.23 -17.13
CA SER A 324 4.13 -16.57 -16.84
C SER A 324 4.46 -17.93 -17.47
N VAL A 325 5.60 -18.00 -18.14
CA VAL A 325 6.16 -19.20 -18.73
C VAL A 325 7.58 -19.39 -18.22
N SER A 326 7.87 -20.55 -17.65
CA SER A 326 9.21 -20.85 -17.14
C SER A 326 9.69 -22.23 -17.59
N ASN A 327 11.00 -22.42 -17.58
CA ASN A 327 11.63 -23.71 -17.88
C ASN A 327 12.58 -24.12 -16.75
N ASP A 328 12.98 -25.39 -16.76
CA ASP A 328 13.92 -25.94 -15.75
C ASP A 328 15.37 -25.45 -15.93
N LYS A 329 15.65 -24.55 -16.90
CA LYS A 329 16.97 -23.96 -17.14
C LYS A 329 17.10 -22.54 -16.59
N GLY A 330 16.16 -22.12 -15.74
CA GLY A 330 16.19 -20.82 -15.10
C GLY A 330 15.74 -19.66 -15.98
N LEU A 331 15.04 -19.90 -17.08
CA LEU A 331 14.39 -18.84 -17.87
C LEU A 331 12.93 -18.71 -17.48
N GLU A 332 12.52 -17.51 -17.09
CA GLU A 332 11.13 -17.13 -16.91
C GLU A 332 10.80 -15.93 -17.81
N ILE A 333 9.66 -16.01 -18.50
CA ILE A 333 9.07 -14.92 -19.28
C ILE A 333 7.68 -14.69 -18.71
N SER A 334 7.41 -13.48 -18.29
CA SER A 334 6.13 -13.10 -17.71
C SER A 334 5.64 -11.76 -18.22
N GLY A 335 4.37 -11.49 -18.03
CA GLY A 335 3.81 -10.21 -18.40
C GLY A 335 2.35 -10.10 -18.03
N PHE A 336 1.85 -8.86 -18.09
CA PHE A 336 0.43 -8.58 -17.91
C PHE A 336 -0.04 -7.45 -18.83
N SER A 337 -1.34 -7.43 -19.08
CA SER A 337 -2.03 -6.28 -19.63
C SER A 337 -3.23 -5.91 -18.75
N ILE A 338 -3.47 -4.61 -18.58
CA ILE A 338 -4.62 -4.08 -17.84
C ILE A 338 -5.25 -2.98 -18.69
N PHE A 339 -6.54 -3.12 -18.95
CA PHE A 339 -7.40 -2.11 -19.54
C PHE A 339 -8.43 -1.69 -18.50
N SER A 340 -8.54 -0.42 -18.22
CA SER A 340 -9.54 0.10 -17.28
C SER A 340 -10.18 1.35 -17.83
N SER A 341 -11.51 1.41 -17.79
CA SER A 341 -12.31 2.60 -18.09
C SER A 341 -13.15 2.96 -16.87
N ASN A 342 -13.10 4.23 -16.47
CA ASN A 342 -13.86 4.72 -15.33
C ASN A 342 -14.53 6.04 -15.69
N VAL A 343 -15.84 6.12 -15.43
CA VAL A 343 -16.64 7.35 -15.52
C VAL A 343 -17.05 7.72 -14.09
N ASN A 344 -16.59 8.89 -13.63
CA ASN A 344 -16.87 9.37 -12.28
C ASN A 344 -17.68 10.67 -12.34
N GLU A 345 -18.81 10.73 -11.64
CA GLU A 345 -19.54 11.96 -11.37
C GLU A 345 -19.26 12.41 -9.94
N ILE A 346 -18.70 13.62 -9.80
CA ILE A 346 -18.37 14.20 -8.50
C ILE A 346 -19.17 15.48 -8.33
N GLU A 347 -19.95 15.55 -7.26
CA GLU A 347 -20.67 16.74 -6.86
C GLU A 347 -20.15 17.19 -5.50
N GLU A 348 -19.60 18.41 -5.44
CA GLU A 348 -19.01 18.95 -4.23
C GLU A 348 -19.37 20.41 -4.00
N SER A 349 -19.47 20.80 -2.73
CA SER A 349 -19.52 22.20 -2.31
C SER A 349 -18.34 22.53 -1.40
N ILE A 350 -17.77 23.72 -1.57
CA ILE A 350 -16.62 24.17 -0.80
C ILE A 350 -16.94 25.57 -0.24
N THR A 351 -16.88 25.69 1.08
CA THR A 351 -16.86 26.99 1.76
C THR A 351 -15.44 27.29 2.18
N ARG A 352 -14.86 28.36 1.68
CA ARG A 352 -13.49 28.79 1.96
C ARG A 352 -13.48 30.21 2.54
N THR A 353 -12.69 30.40 3.60
CA THR A 353 -12.46 31.72 4.20
C THR A 353 -10.98 32.07 4.11
N TYR A 354 -10.66 33.16 3.41
CA TYR A 354 -9.29 33.66 3.23
C TYR A 354 -8.84 34.48 4.45
N PHE A 355 -7.65 34.21 5.00
CA PHE A 355 -7.16 34.82 6.23
C PHE A 355 -6.77 36.28 6.09
N THR A 356 -6.16 36.65 4.96
CA THR A 356 -5.60 38.01 4.76
C THR A 356 -6.66 39.09 4.49
N ASN A 357 -7.80 38.70 3.91
CA ASN A 357 -8.82 39.65 3.48
C ASN A 357 -10.24 39.33 4.01
N ASN A 358 -10.39 38.24 4.78
CA ASN A 358 -11.69 37.77 5.34
C ASN A 358 -12.81 37.65 4.28
N ILE A 359 -12.44 37.33 3.04
CA ILE A 359 -13.39 36.98 1.98
C ILE A 359 -13.82 35.53 2.19
N THR A 360 -15.13 35.30 2.16
CA THR A 360 -15.66 33.94 2.08
C THR A 360 -16.05 33.64 0.63
N GLU A 361 -15.64 32.48 0.16
CA GLU A 361 -15.96 31.92 -1.15
C GLU A 361 -16.73 30.63 -0.97
N GLU A 362 -17.90 30.54 -1.58
CA GLU A 362 -18.72 29.35 -1.65
C GLU A 362 -18.74 28.87 -3.10
N THR A 363 -18.26 27.66 -3.32
CA THR A 363 -18.23 27.05 -4.67
C THR A 363 -19.04 25.77 -4.67
N GLY A 364 -19.88 25.61 -5.71
CA GLY A 364 -20.52 24.36 -6.09
C GLY A 364 -19.84 23.83 -7.36
N ARG A 365 -19.49 22.55 -7.40
CA ARG A 365 -18.83 21.92 -8.57
C ARG A 365 -19.50 20.61 -8.91
N ASN A 366 -19.83 20.49 -10.21
CA ASN A 366 -20.22 19.21 -10.81
C ASN A 366 -19.09 18.81 -11.77
N VAL A 367 -18.45 17.68 -11.52
CA VAL A 367 -17.31 17.21 -12.30
C VAL A 367 -17.65 15.88 -12.91
N LEU A 368 -17.54 15.78 -14.23
CA LEU A 368 -17.58 14.52 -14.98
C LEU A 368 -16.18 14.18 -15.46
N GLN A 369 -15.67 13.02 -15.00
CA GLN A 369 -14.35 12.52 -15.37
C GLN A 369 -14.48 11.21 -16.12
N ASN A 370 -13.90 11.14 -17.30
CA ASN A 370 -13.74 9.92 -18.08
C ASN A 370 -12.25 9.58 -18.15
N ASN A 371 -11.88 8.42 -17.64
CA ASN A 371 -10.49 7.98 -17.60
C ASN A 371 -10.37 6.57 -18.15
N GLU A 372 -9.59 6.44 -19.21
CA GLU A 372 -9.18 5.18 -19.79
C GLU A 372 -7.71 4.96 -19.50
N LEU A 373 -7.32 3.76 -19.11
CA LEU A 373 -5.96 3.39 -18.79
C LEU A 373 -5.59 2.08 -19.45
N GLU A 374 -4.43 2.05 -20.06
CA GLU A 374 -3.82 0.87 -20.66
C GLU A 374 -2.41 0.66 -20.07
N LEU A 375 -2.19 -0.52 -19.52
CA LEU A 375 -0.90 -0.94 -18.96
C LEU A 375 -0.45 -2.25 -19.60
N TYR A 376 0.82 -2.29 -20.02
CA TYR A 376 1.45 -3.48 -20.57
C TYR A 376 2.81 -3.69 -19.94
N LYS A 377 3.00 -4.81 -19.25
CA LYS A 377 4.30 -5.22 -18.72
C LYS A 377 4.78 -6.48 -19.40
N PHE A 378 6.06 -6.50 -19.71
CA PHE A 378 6.78 -7.68 -20.16
C PHE A 378 8.09 -7.80 -19.38
N SER A 379 8.37 -8.99 -18.87
CA SER A 379 9.53 -9.27 -18.04
C SER A 379 10.21 -10.54 -18.52
N VAL A 380 11.53 -10.53 -18.53
CA VAL A 380 12.38 -11.70 -18.78
C VAL A 380 13.36 -11.82 -17.62
N GLU A 381 13.33 -12.95 -16.94
CA GLU A 381 14.28 -13.31 -15.91
C GLU A 381 15.06 -14.56 -16.35
N TYR A 382 16.38 -14.51 -16.16
CA TYR A 382 17.26 -15.63 -16.48
C TYR A 382 18.24 -15.86 -15.33
N GLU A 383 18.01 -16.95 -14.61
CA GLU A 383 18.83 -17.42 -13.48
C GLU A 383 19.29 -18.86 -13.76
N PRO A 384 20.32 -19.05 -14.62
CA PRO A 384 20.81 -20.38 -14.99
C PRO A 384 21.48 -21.14 -13.84
N ASN A 385 21.94 -20.42 -12.82
CA ASN A 385 22.60 -20.94 -11.62
C ASN A 385 22.65 -19.83 -10.54
N ASP A 386 23.08 -20.18 -9.34
CA ASP A 386 23.20 -19.28 -8.18
C ASP A 386 24.25 -18.16 -8.34
N ILE A 387 24.98 -18.13 -9.45
CA ILE A 387 26.08 -17.17 -9.71
C ILE A 387 25.61 -15.99 -10.55
N LEU A 388 24.70 -16.21 -11.48
CA LEU A 388 24.25 -15.21 -12.46
C LEU A 388 22.73 -15.07 -12.44
N GLN A 389 22.24 -13.85 -12.28
CA GLN A 389 20.85 -13.47 -12.49
C GLN A 389 20.79 -12.27 -13.42
N LEU A 390 19.95 -12.34 -14.43
CA LEU A 390 19.62 -11.26 -15.36
C LEU A 390 18.11 -11.02 -15.33
N GLU A 391 17.70 -9.78 -15.22
CA GLU A 391 16.30 -9.38 -15.25
C GLU A 391 16.14 -8.20 -16.21
N TYR A 392 15.18 -8.27 -17.12
CA TYR A 392 14.81 -7.15 -17.98
C TYR A 392 13.30 -6.96 -17.95
N ASN A 393 12.90 -5.76 -17.61
CA ASN A 393 11.50 -5.33 -17.53
C ASN A 393 11.22 -4.20 -18.50
N ILE A 394 10.08 -4.25 -19.15
CA ILE A 394 9.51 -3.15 -19.93
C ILE A 394 8.08 -2.93 -19.49
N LEU A 395 7.73 -1.67 -19.21
CA LEU A 395 6.40 -1.24 -18.82
C LEU A 395 5.97 -0.07 -19.68
N LEU A 396 4.89 -0.24 -20.41
CA LEU A 396 4.19 0.82 -21.13
C LEU A 396 2.91 1.17 -20.38
N ASN A 397 2.72 2.45 -20.13
CA ASN A 397 1.52 3.02 -19.53
C ASN A 397 1.03 4.16 -20.44
N GLN A 398 -0.23 4.11 -20.85
CA GLN A 398 -0.88 5.20 -21.55
C GLN A 398 -2.31 5.39 -21.02
N SER A 399 -2.79 6.62 -21.07
CA SER A 399 -4.15 6.92 -20.63
C SER A 399 -4.80 8.00 -21.51
N ASN A 400 -6.12 8.00 -21.51
CA ASN A 400 -6.94 9.04 -22.09
C ASN A 400 -7.82 9.62 -20.98
N GLN A 401 -7.69 10.92 -20.72
CA GLN A 401 -8.32 11.58 -19.59
C GLN A 401 -9.10 12.79 -20.09
N ASN A 402 -10.38 12.83 -19.75
CA ASN A 402 -11.27 13.94 -20.06
C ASN A 402 -12.04 14.33 -18.79
N GLU A 403 -11.92 15.58 -18.38
CA GLU A 403 -12.62 16.16 -17.24
C GLU A 403 -13.37 17.41 -17.67
N ASN A 404 -14.68 17.44 -17.38
CA ASN A 404 -15.53 18.61 -17.53
C ASN A 404 -16.08 19.01 -16.15
N THR A 405 -16.01 20.29 -15.84
CA THR A 405 -16.43 20.86 -14.55
C THR A 405 -17.33 22.06 -14.76
N ASP A 406 -18.57 21.95 -14.33
CA ASP A 406 -19.46 23.10 -14.14
C ASP A 406 -19.24 23.64 -12.72
N LEU A 407 -18.82 24.90 -12.61
CA LEU A 407 -18.50 25.54 -11.34
C LEU A 407 -19.30 26.81 -11.14
N THR A 408 -19.95 26.90 -9.97
CA THR A 408 -20.53 28.15 -9.45
C THR A 408 -19.64 28.69 -8.35
N SER A 409 -19.28 29.97 -8.39
CA SER A 409 -18.50 30.62 -7.33
C SER A 409 -19.22 31.90 -6.86
N MET A 410 -19.48 31.95 -5.56
CA MET A 410 -20.03 33.12 -4.90
C MET A 410 -19.06 33.60 -3.83
N TYR A 411 -18.46 34.78 -3.99
CA TYR A 411 -17.43 35.28 -3.10
C TYR A 411 -17.64 36.75 -2.72
N GLY A 412 -17.19 37.11 -1.52
CA GLY A 412 -17.31 38.47 -1.03
C GLY A 412 -17.28 38.60 0.47
N ARG A 413 -17.69 39.77 0.98
CA ARG A 413 -17.84 40.09 2.41
C ARG A 413 -19.25 40.50 2.74
N GLY A 414 -19.87 39.86 3.72
CA GLY A 414 -21.22 40.16 4.16
C GLY A 414 -22.24 40.09 3.03
N SER A 415 -22.95 41.20 2.76
CA SER A 415 -23.94 41.27 1.68
C SER A 415 -23.35 41.66 0.30
N ASN A 416 -22.10 42.09 0.26
CA ASN A 416 -21.43 42.43 -1.00
C ASN A 416 -20.76 41.19 -1.58
N ARG A 417 -21.49 40.44 -2.40
CA ARG A 417 -21.03 39.19 -2.99
C ARG A 417 -21.09 39.28 -4.52
N THR A 418 -20.09 38.69 -5.16
CA THR A 418 -20.00 38.47 -6.58
C THR A 418 -20.36 37.02 -6.87
N ASN A 419 -21.19 36.78 -7.86
CA ASN A 419 -21.54 35.45 -8.34
C ASN A 419 -20.97 35.26 -9.75
N GLU A 420 -20.42 34.08 -10.01
CA GLU A 420 -19.80 33.74 -11.29
C GLU A 420 -20.09 32.28 -11.64
N LEU A 421 -20.35 32.04 -12.92
CA LEU A 421 -20.48 30.72 -13.52
C LEU A 421 -19.26 30.45 -14.38
N LEU A 422 -18.73 29.24 -14.29
CA LEU A 422 -17.54 28.80 -15.04
C LEU A 422 -17.78 27.42 -15.60
N ASP A 423 -17.31 27.22 -16.84
CA ASP A 423 -17.19 25.93 -17.49
C ASP A 423 -15.68 25.65 -17.70
N ILE A 424 -15.20 24.53 -17.15
CA ILE A 424 -13.79 24.18 -17.15
C ILE A 424 -13.62 22.79 -17.76
N GLY A 425 -12.77 22.69 -18.77
CA GLY A 425 -12.42 21.43 -19.43
C GLY A 425 -10.94 21.09 -19.26
N ARG A 426 -10.61 19.82 -19.20
CA ARG A 426 -9.24 19.30 -19.29
C ARG A 426 -9.22 18.01 -20.07
N ILE A 427 -8.36 17.94 -21.07
CA ILE A 427 -8.14 16.73 -21.87
C ILE A 427 -6.64 16.46 -21.92
N GLN A 428 -6.23 15.20 -21.82
CA GLN A 428 -4.83 14.78 -21.99
C GLN A 428 -4.72 13.33 -22.39
N THR A 429 -3.63 12.98 -23.08
CA THR A 429 -3.31 11.62 -23.55
C THR A 429 -1.87 11.22 -23.17
N PRO A 430 -1.51 11.26 -21.88
CA PRO A 430 -0.15 11.02 -21.45
C PRO A 430 0.29 9.57 -21.65
N TYR A 431 1.58 9.37 -21.92
CA TYR A 431 2.19 8.05 -21.94
C TYR A 431 3.50 7.99 -21.16
N SER A 432 3.91 6.78 -20.78
CA SER A 432 5.19 6.51 -20.14
C SER A 432 5.70 5.13 -20.56
N LEU A 433 6.92 5.08 -21.04
CA LEU A 433 7.68 3.85 -21.29
C LEU A 433 8.84 3.76 -20.31
N ASN A 434 8.81 2.76 -19.45
CA ASN A 434 9.87 2.48 -18.48
C ASN A 434 10.53 1.14 -18.82
N GLN A 435 11.87 1.13 -18.87
CA GLN A 435 12.69 -0.05 -19.12
C GLN A 435 13.69 -0.18 -17.98
N GLU A 436 13.87 -1.39 -17.47
CA GLU A 436 14.78 -1.69 -16.38
C GLU A 436 15.58 -2.95 -16.71
N LEU A 437 16.90 -2.86 -16.53
CA LEU A 437 17.83 -3.97 -16.64
C LEU A 437 18.55 -4.15 -15.32
N LYS A 438 18.54 -5.36 -14.78
CA LYS A 438 19.31 -5.74 -13.60
C LYS A 438 20.18 -6.96 -13.93
N MET A 439 21.40 -6.92 -13.47
CA MET A 439 22.36 -8.02 -13.57
C MET A 439 23.05 -8.19 -12.22
N TYR A 440 23.10 -9.42 -11.73
CA TYR A 440 23.81 -9.79 -10.52
C TYR A 440 24.76 -10.95 -10.84
N TYR A 441 26.01 -10.80 -10.40
CA TYR A 441 27.06 -11.78 -10.67
C TYR A 441 27.92 -12.00 -9.43
N THR A 442 28.04 -13.25 -8.98
CA THR A 442 28.87 -13.66 -7.85
C THR A 442 30.15 -14.29 -8.34
N ALA A 443 31.30 -13.66 -8.05
CA ALA A 443 32.62 -14.15 -8.40
C ALA A 443 33.31 -14.78 -7.18
N GLY A 444 33.21 -16.07 -7.05
CA GLY A 444 33.70 -16.82 -5.88
C GLY A 444 32.85 -16.51 -4.65
N GLU A 445 33.40 -16.76 -3.46
CA GLU A 445 32.63 -16.69 -2.19
C GLU A 445 32.51 -15.26 -1.62
N LYS A 446 33.28 -14.28 -2.11
CA LYS A 446 33.43 -12.97 -1.46
C LYS A 446 33.08 -11.77 -2.32
N ASN A 447 32.88 -11.96 -3.62
CA ASN A 447 32.75 -10.83 -4.53
C ASN A 447 31.39 -10.90 -5.24
N ILE A 448 30.55 -9.85 -5.06
CA ILE A 448 29.27 -9.76 -5.74
C ILE A 448 29.26 -8.44 -6.51
N PHE A 449 28.86 -8.51 -7.75
CA PHE A 449 28.71 -7.37 -8.64
C PHE A 449 27.26 -7.22 -9.03
N SER A 450 26.74 -6.00 -9.03
CA SER A 450 25.44 -5.71 -9.63
C SER A 450 25.50 -4.53 -10.57
N LEU A 451 24.77 -4.61 -11.66
CA LEU A 451 24.51 -3.53 -12.59
C LEU A 451 23.00 -3.36 -12.68
N GLU A 452 22.53 -2.17 -12.35
CA GLU A 452 21.14 -1.78 -12.51
C GLU A 452 21.10 -0.57 -13.44
N ALA A 453 20.24 -0.62 -14.47
CA ALA A 453 20.03 0.48 -15.40
C ALA A 453 18.53 0.67 -15.63
N GLN A 454 18.10 1.92 -15.68
CA GLN A 454 16.72 2.31 -15.94
C GLN A 454 16.65 3.39 -17.00
N HIS A 455 15.72 3.26 -17.93
CA HIS A 455 15.38 4.27 -18.92
C HIS A 455 13.89 4.56 -18.87
N LEU A 456 13.55 5.85 -18.74
CA LEU A 456 12.18 6.36 -18.77
C LEU A 456 12.03 7.33 -19.95
N ASP A 457 10.98 7.15 -20.75
CA ASP A 457 10.50 8.13 -21.73
C ASP A 457 9.02 8.41 -21.46
N GLN A 458 8.68 9.67 -21.19
CA GLN A 458 7.36 10.09 -20.74
C GLN A 458 6.95 11.39 -21.41
N GLU A 459 5.66 11.49 -21.78
CA GLU A 459 5.06 12.73 -22.29
C GLU A 459 3.72 12.99 -21.59
N GLU A 460 3.48 14.25 -21.25
CA GLU A 460 2.22 14.77 -20.71
C GLU A 460 1.78 15.95 -21.58
N ASP A 461 0.53 15.94 -22.03
CA ASP A 461 0.01 16.88 -23.04
C ASP A 461 -1.32 17.55 -22.65
N PRO A 462 -1.51 18.02 -21.40
CA PRO A 462 -2.81 18.55 -20.99
C PRO A 462 -3.20 19.82 -21.76
N ILE A 463 -4.45 19.82 -22.22
CA ILE A 463 -5.15 20.98 -22.74
C ILE A 463 -6.22 21.36 -21.73
N GLY A 464 -6.08 22.54 -21.14
CA GLY A 464 -7.06 23.12 -20.24
C GLY A 464 -7.88 24.21 -20.90
N THR A 465 -9.19 24.22 -20.67
CA THR A 465 -10.12 25.27 -21.14
C THR A 465 -10.86 25.87 -19.96
N SER A 466 -11.20 27.15 -20.04
CA SER A 466 -12.03 27.83 -19.06
C SER A 466 -12.87 28.91 -19.72
N ILE A 467 -14.16 28.83 -19.54
CA ILE A 467 -15.12 29.84 -20.03
C ILE A 467 -15.71 30.52 -18.80
N ARG A 468 -15.64 31.86 -18.75
CA ARG A 468 -16.09 32.63 -17.61
C ARG A 468 -16.55 34.05 -18.00
N GLU A 469 -17.41 34.66 -17.15
CA GLU A 469 -17.98 35.98 -17.44
C GLU A 469 -17.10 37.14 -16.97
N ILE A 470 -16.28 36.91 -15.94
CA ILE A 470 -15.47 37.94 -15.26
C ILE A 470 -13.99 37.75 -15.65
N ASN A 471 -13.31 38.88 -16.02
CA ASN A 471 -11.88 38.83 -16.22
C ASN A 471 -11.13 38.48 -14.91
N PRO A 472 -10.51 37.29 -14.81
CA PRO A 472 -9.96 36.80 -13.53
C PRO A 472 -8.68 37.51 -13.12
N PHE A 473 -7.90 37.94 -14.10
CA PHE A 473 -6.53 38.43 -13.91
C PHE A 473 -6.33 39.80 -14.59
N LEU A 474 -7.27 40.73 -14.25
CA LEU A 474 -7.20 42.09 -14.75
C LEU A 474 -5.80 42.70 -14.51
N ASN A 475 -5.25 43.32 -15.54
CA ASN A 475 -3.92 43.92 -15.60
C ASN A 475 -2.73 42.91 -15.58
N LEU A 476 -2.98 41.61 -15.60
CA LEU A 476 -1.94 40.58 -15.70
C LEU A 476 -1.96 39.89 -17.06
N ILE A 477 -3.16 39.64 -17.61
CA ILE A 477 -3.36 39.05 -18.92
C ILE A 477 -4.18 40.02 -19.76
N ASP A 478 -3.68 40.36 -20.93
CA ASP A 478 -4.32 41.29 -21.91
C ASP A 478 -5.42 40.59 -22.69
N PHE A 479 -6.52 40.23 -22.00
CA PHE A 479 -7.71 39.70 -22.64
C PHE A 479 -8.41 40.77 -23.51
N ASP A 480 -9.00 40.35 -24.65
CA ASP A 480 -9.96 41.18 -25.33
C ASP A 480 -11.26 41.25 -24.54
N THR A 481 -11.63 42.44 -24.13
CA THR A 481 -12.80 42.70 -23.27
C THR A 481 -14.10 42.95 -24.04
N ASN A 482 -14.06 42.95 -25.38
CA ASN A 482 -15.23 43.13 -26.22
C ASN A 482 -15.98 41.82 -26.55
N GLN A 483 -15.83 40.81 -25.65
CA GLN A 483 -16.44 39.50 -25.78
C GLN A 483 -17.54 39.34 -24.72
N THR A 484 -18.48 38.44 -24.96
CA THR A 484 -19.54 38.12 -23.99
C THR A 484 -18.98 37.29 -22.81
N SER A 485 -17.91 36.53 -23.06
CA SER A 485 -17.19 35.73 -22.06
C SER A 485 -15.69 35.65 -22.34
N TYR A 486 -14.92 35.29 -21.30
CA TYR A 486 -13.48 35.02 -21.41
C TYR A 486 -13.28 33.52 -21.62
N ASN A 487 -13.33 33.09 -22.91
CA ASN A 487 -13.03 31.71 -23.30
C ASN A 487 -11.52 31.56 -23.48
N THR A 488 -10.88 30.95 -22.51
CA THR A 488 -9.41 30.82 -22.43
C THR A 488 -9.03 29.37 -22.56
N SER A 489 -8.01 29.06 -23.35
CA SER A 489 -7.41 27.74 -23.44
C SER A 489 -5.91 27.81 -23.21
N GLN A 490 -5.36 26.74 -22.60
CA GLN A 490 -3.94 26.57 -22.45
C GLN A 490 -3.53 25.16 -22.86
N THR A 491 -2.55 25.09 -23.76
CA THR A 491 -1.85 23.84 -24.06
C THR A 491 -0.58 23.75 -23.23
N ARG A 492 -0.27 22.58 -22.73
CA ARG A 492 1.01 22.26 -22.09
C ARG A 492 1.53 20.95 -22.67
N ASN A 493 2.84 20.85 -22.86
CA ASN A 493 3.50 19.63 -23.28
C ASN A 493 4.79 19.49 -22.47
N ILE A 494 4.92 18.39 -21.74
CA ILE A 494 6.08 18.08 -20.90
C ILE A 494 6.63 16.74 -21.38
N LYS A 495 7.87 16.75 -21.88
CA LYS A 495 8.58 15.52 -22.24
C LYS A 495 9.70 15.29 -21.27
N THR A 496 9.79 14.07 -20.73
CA THR A 496 10.81 13.68 -19.79
C THR A 496 11.52 12.43 -20.28
N LYS A 497 12.85 12.51 -20.43
CA LYS A 497 13.74 11.38 -20.66
C LYS A 497 14.67 11.26 -19.49
N LYS A 498 14.69 10.10 -18.83
CA LYS A 498 15.57 9.83 -17.70
C LYS A 498 16.34 8.55 -17.95
N PHE A 499 17.63 8.61 -17.73
CA PHE A 499 18.52 7.45 -17.72
C PHE A 499 19.22 7.39 -16.38
N GLU A 500 19.13 6.26 -15.69
CA GLU A 500 19.86 5.97 -14.46
C GLU A 500 20.65 4.69 -14.63
N THR A 501 21.87 4.69 -14.16
CA THR A 501 22.66 3.46 -14.05
C THR A 501 23.47 3.45 -12.78
N LYS A 502 23.58 2.28 -12.20
CA LYS A 502 24.28 2.05 -10.94
C LYS A 502 25.03 0.72 -11.03
N PHE A 503 26.29 0.76 -10.69
CA PHE A 503 27.15 -0.39 -10.53
C PHE A 503 27.57 -0.52 -9.07
N ASP A 504 27.25 -1.65 -8.44
CA ASP A 504 27.64 -1.98 -7.07
C ASP A 504 28.65 -3.11 -7.05
N TYR A 505 29.66 -2.95 -6.23
CA TYR A 505 30.60 -4.00 -5.87
C TYR A 505 30.54 -4.26 -4.37
N TYR A 506 30.18 -5.47 -3.98
CA TYR A 506 30.16 -5.94 -2.60
C TYR A 506 31.34 -6.87 -2.37
N TYR A 507 32.13 -6.55 -1.35
CA TYR A 507 33.20 -7.39 -0.85
C TYR A 507 32.84 -7.96 0.51
N LEU A 508 32.64 -9.26 0.61
CA LEU A 508 32.33 -9.97 1.84
C LEU A 508 33.62 -10.23 2.61
N ILE A 509 33.84 -9.48 3.69
CA ILE A 509 34.99 -9.67 4.59
C ILE A 509 34.80 -11.00 5.33
N ASN A 510 33.60 -11.20 5.87
CA ASN A 510 33.11 -12.43 6.50
C ASN A 510 31.56 -12.41 6.52
N ASP A 511 30.93 -13.42 7.12
CA ASP A 511 29.46 -13.55 7.20
C ASP A 511 28.76 -12.42 7.97
N GLN A 512 29.52 -11.61 8.70
CA GLN A 512 29.01 -10.54 9.55
C GLN A 512 29.39 -9.14 9.06
N SER A 513 30.27 -9.04 8.06
CA SER A 513 30.73 -7.72 7.57
C SER A 513 31.02 -7.71 6.09
N ASN A 514 30.63 -6.61 5.44
CA ASN A 514 30.90 -6.36 4.05
C ASN A 514 31.14 -4.87 3.76
N ILE A 515 31.80 -4.61 2.66
CA ILE A 515 31.98 -3.28 2.08
C ILE A 515 31.21 -3.25 0.76
N ASN A 516 30.47 -2.18 0.53
CA ASN A 516 29.84 -1.90 -0.75
C ASN A 516 30.39 -0.59 -1.33
N ILE A 517 30.84 -0.65 -2.57
CA ILE A 517 31.24 0.51 -3.37
C ILE A 517 30.23 0.63 -4.51
N THR A 518 29.62 1.82 -4.62
CA THR A 518 28.65 2.11 -5.67
C THR A 518 29.18 3.23 -6.57
N LEU A 519 29.08 3.04 -7.87
CA LEU A 519 29.29 4.07 -8.90
C LEU A 519 27.97 4.27 -9.62
N GLY A 520 27.54 5.51 -9.82
CA GLY A 520 26.28 5.73 -10.53
C GLY A 520 26.20 7.07 -11.24
N VAL A 521 25.28 7.12 -12.20
CA VAL A 521 24.94 8.31 -12.98
C VAL A 521 23.43 8.35 -13.16
N THR A 522 22.86 9.54 -12.99
CA THR A 522 21.48 9.88 -13.36
C THR A 522 21.51 11.04 -14.31
N ASP A 523 20.91 10.90 -15.48
CA ASP A 523 20.71 11.95 -16.47
C ASP A 523 19.21 12.13 -16.71
N VAL A 524 18.71 13.35 -16.54
CA VAL A 524 17.30 13.71 -16.75
C VAL A 524 17.25 14.88 -17.71
N LYS A 525 16.47 14.72 -18.77
CA LYS A 525 16.19 15.77 -19.76
C LYS A 525 14.70 16.01 -19.79
N GLN A 526 14.30 17.24 -19.53
CA GLN A 526 12.92 17.68 -19.61
C GLN A 526 12.78 18.85 -20.58
N SER A 527 11.79 18.77 -21.48
CA SER A 527 11.35 19.92 -22.24
C SER A 527 9.95 20.28 -21.82
N TYR A 528 9.68 21.56 -21.69
CA TYR A 528 8.38 22.08 -21.32
C TYR A 528 7.96 23.20 -22.25
N PHE A 529 6.84 22.98 -22.94
CA PHE A 529 6.20 23.99 -23.75
C PHE A 529 4.80 24.30 -23.20
N SER A 530 4.43 25.59 -23.15
CA SER A 530 3.05 25.99 -22.86
C SER A 530 2.68 27.25 -23.59
N ASN A 531 1.42 27.36 -23.99
CA ASN A 531 0.86 28.50 -24.70
C ASN A 531 -0.58 28.77 -24.26
N PHE A 532 -0.93 30.07 -24.18
CA PHE A 532 -2.31 30.54 -23.97
C PHE A 532 -2.93 31.05 -25.27
N PHE A 533 -4.26 30.92 -25.36
CA PHE A 533 -5.06 31.62 -26.35
C PHE A 533 -6.46 31.93 -25.84
N GLN A 534 -7.02 33.01 -26.32
CA GLN A 534 -8.42 33.39 -26.14
C GLN A 534 -9.20 33.10 -27.38
N THR A 535 -10.34 32.42 -27.28
CA THR A 535 -11.29 32.24 -28.40
C THR A 535 -12.37 33.28 -28.26
N PHE A 536 -12.56 34.09 -29.30
CA PHE A 536 -13.59 35.15 -29.38
C PHE A 536 -14.96 34.58 -29.67
N ASP A 537 -16.02 35.36 -29.42
CA ASP A 537 -17.39 35.02 -29.77
C ASP A 537 -17.55 34.74 -31.28
N SER A 538 -16.70 35.35 -32.11
CA SER A 538 -16.63 35.11 -33.55
C SER A 538 -15.99 33.79 -33.98
N GLY A 539 -15.39 33.06 -33.01
CA GLY A 539 -14.57 31.88 -33.29
C GLY A 539 -13.10 32.19 -33.64
N GLN A 540 -12.71 33.47 -33.76
CA GLN A 540 -11.31 33.84 -33.97
C GLN A 540 -10.49 33.58 -32.72
N ILE A 541 -9.20 33.24 -32.92
CA ILE A 541 -8.27 32.91 -31.84
C ILE A 541 -7.23 34.03 -31.70
N LYS A 542 -7.12 34.61 -30.51
CA LYS A 542 -6.04 35.50 -30.10
C LYS A 542 -4.98 34.67 -29.37
N ASN A 543 -3.83 34.47 -30.00
CA ASN A 543 -2.69 33.85 -29.34
C ASN A 543 -1.93 34.88 -28.50
N PHE A 544 -1.54 34.52 -27.29
CA PHE A 544 -0.64 35.31 -26.45
C PHE A 544 0.79 34.89 -26.73
N SER A 545 1.51 35.64 -27.55
CA SER A 545 2.86 35.30 -28.05
C SER A 545 4.00 35.93 -27.24
N ASP A 546 3.70 36.76 -26.25
CA ASP A 546 4.70 37.33 -25.35
C ASP A 546 5.36 36.26 -24.48
N GLN A 547 6.65 36.41 -24.16
CA GLN A 547 7.42 35.54 -23.25
C GLN A 547 6.85 35.47 -21.84
N LEU A 548 5.90 36.34 -21.47
CA LEU A 548 5.15 36.24 -20.22
C LEU A 548 4.10 35.12 -20.25
N TYR A 549 3.68 34.64 -21.43
CA TYR A 549 2.56 33.70 -21.59
C TYR A 549 2.95 32.41 -22.29
N VAL A 550 4.13 32.35 -22.87
CA VAL A 550 4.64 31.18 -23.57
C VAL A 550 5.85 30.65 -22.78
N ASN A 551 5.85 29.38 -22.43
CA ASN A 551 7.02 28.68 -21.94
C ASN A 551 7.64 27.86 -23.07
N ASP A 552 8.95 27.92 -23.18
CA ASP A 552 9.78 27.09 -24.04
C ASP A 552 11.08 26.84 -23.25
N VAL A 553 11.12 25.71 -22.59
CA VAL A 553 12.13 25.41 -21.55
C VAL A 553 12.76 24.05 -21.81
N ASP A 554 14.09 24.03 -21.89
CA ASP A 554 14.89 22.80 -21.87
C ASP A 554 15.68 22.72 -20.56
N PHE A 555 15.37 21.74 -19.75
CA PHE A 555 16.03 21.46 -18.47
C PHE A 555 16.79 20.15 -18.51
N ASN A 556 18.09 20.19 -18.15
CA ASN A 556 18.93 19.03 -18.02
C ASN A 556 19.47 18.94 -16.61
N PHE A 557 19.44 17.78 -16.04
CA PHE A 557 19.98 17.44 -14.73
C PHE A 557 20.87 16.21 -14.84
N THR A 558 22.11 16.32 -14.36
CA THR A 558 23.03 15.17 -14.28
C THR A 558 23.57 15.06 -12.84
N ASP A 559 23.50 13.88 -12.26
CA ASP A 559 24.12 13.51 -10.99
C ASP A 559 25.07 12.34 -11.23
N SER A 560 26.35 12.56 -10.98
CA SER A 560 27.39 11.51 -10.97
C SER A 560 27.86 11.31 -9.55
N TYR A 561 27.87 10.05 -9.07
CA TYR A 561 28.16 9.79 -7.67
C TYR A 561 28.99 8.54 -7.44
N ILE A 562 29.71 8.59 -6.31
CA ILE A 562 30.41 7.44 -5.74
C ILE A 562 29.99 7.28 -4.27
N ALA A 563 29.61 6.09 -3.87
CA ALA A 563 29.25 5.78 -2.50
C ALA A 563 30.12 4.67 -1.93
N LEU A 564 30.41 4.80 -0.64
CA LEU A 564 31.07 3.78 0.17
C LEU A 564 30.17 3.46 1.37
N LYS A 565 29.82 2.19 1.54
CA LYS A 565 29.06 1.71 2.70
C LYS A 565 29.83 0.55 3.34
N TYR A 566 29.78 0.53 4.67
CA TYR A 566 30.33 -0.56 5.45
C TYR A 566 29.27 -1.13 6.37
N ARG A 567 29.04 -2.42 6.28
CA ARG A 567 28.13 -3.14 7.17
C ARG A 567 28.91 -4.01 8.12
N ILE A 568 28.58 -3.93 9.42
CA ILE A 568 29.11 -4.82 10.45
C ILE A 568 28.03 -5.23 11.42
N LYS A 569 27.93 -6.54 11.68
CA LYS A 569 27.06 -7.13 12.70
C LYS A 569 27.91 -7.60 13.86
N THR A 570 27.60 -7.14 15.07
CA THR A 570 28.32 -7.52 16.29
C THR A 570 27.34 -7.67 17.44
N GLY A 571 27.20 -8.88 17.98
CA GLY A 571 26.20 -9.20 18.98
C GLY A 571 24.79 -8.85 18.48
N ILE A 572 24.07 -8.02 19.24
CA ILE A 572 22.73 -7.55 18.89
C ILE A 572 22.73 -6.34 17.92
N PHE A 573 23.88 -5.76 17.62
CA PHE A 573 24.00 -4.55 16.81
C PHE A 573 24.35 -4.86 15.36
N THR A 574 23.68 -4.18 14.43
CA THR A 574 24.11 -4.06 13.03
C THR A 574 24.30 -2.57 12.74
N PHE A 575 25.49 -2.18 12.29
CA PHE A 575 25.83 -0.83 11.91
C PHE A 575 26.05 -0.78 10.41
N ASP A 576 25.38 0.15 9.74
CA ASP A 576 25.52 0.40 8.30
C ASP A 576 25.83 1.89 8.07
N PRO A 577 27.06 2.40 8.36
CA PRO A 577 27.47 3.73 7.96
C PRO A 577 27.74 3.81 6.45
N GLY A 578 27.36 4.92 5.87
CA GLY A 578 27.57 5.21 4.47
C GLY A 578 27.98 6.65 4.22
N ILE A 579 28.67 6.90 3.13
CA ILE A 579 28.99 8.22 2.63
C ILE A 579 28.91 8.21 1.11
N THR A 580 28.26 9.21 0.54
CA THR A 580 28.15 9.38 -0.91
C THR A 580 28.66 10.75 -1.30
N LEU A 581 29.53 10.78 -2.29
CA LEU A 581 30.02 11.99 -2.93
C LEU A 581 29.29 12.17 -4.26
N HIS A 582 28.64 13.31 -4.42
CA HIS A 582 27.88 13.69 -5.60
C HIS A 582 28.52 14.84 -6.35
N SER A 583 28.39 14.82 -7.67
CA SER A 583 28.68 15.94 -8.57
C SER A 583 27.43 16.20 -9.41
N TYR A 584 26.78 17.33 -9.13
CA TYR A 584 25.55 17.77 -9.80
C TYR A 584 25.86 18.79 -10.88
N ASN A 585 25.19 18.66 -12.02
CA ASN A 585 25.14 19.67 -13.07
C ASN A 585 23.68 19.89 -13.49
N THR A 586 23.21 21.12 -13.37
CA THR A 586 21.86 21.51 -13.84
C THR A 586 21.99 22.60 -14.89
N ASN A 587 21.28 22.44 -16.01
CA ASN A 587 21.19 23.42 -17.08
C ASN A 587 19.72 23.71 -17.36
N ASN A 588 19.33 24.97 -17.31
CA ASN A 588 18.00 25.46 -17.63
C ASN A 588 18.11 26.49 -18.74
N ASN A 589 17.59 26.17 -19.89
CA ASN A 589 17.63 27.03 -21.07
C ASN A 589 16.19 27.46 -21.41
N GLN A 590 15.96 28.78 -21.46
CA GLN A 590 14.64 29.37 -21.75
C GLN A 590 14.82 30.58 -22.68
N TYR A 591 14.42 30.43 -23.92
CA TYR A 591 14.64 31.41 -24.99
C TYR A 591 16.15 31.72 -25.14
N SER A 592 16.58 32.95 -24.78
CA SER A 592 17.98 33.40 -24.82
C SER A 592 18.68 33.27 -23.46
N ASP A 593 17.95 32.92 -22.39
CA ASP A 593 18.51 32.88 -21.05
C ASP A 593 19.01 31.45 -20.74
N TYR A 594 20.23 31.35 -20.24
CA TYR A 594 20.91 30.13 -19.91
C TYR A 594 21.36 30.16 -18.46
N PHE A 595 20.88 29.24 -17.65
CA PHE A 595 21.22 29.11 -16.24
C PHE A 595 21.93 27.78 -16.03
N GLU A 596 23.20 27.79 -15.65
CA GLU A 596 23.97 26.59 -15.32
C GLU A 596 24.40 26.61 -13.86
N THR A 597 24.23 25.52 -13.16
CA THR A 597 24.73 25.35 -11.79
C THR A 597 25.49 24.03 -11.67
N LYS A 598 26.72 24.12 -11.20
CA LYS A 598 27.59 22.97 -10.90
C LYS A 598 27.91 22.97 -9.42
N THR A 599 27.51 21.89 -8.73
CA THR A 599 27.77 21.76 -7.28
C THR A 599 28.25 20.34 -6.98
N SER A 600 29.03 20.21 -5.89
CA SER A 600 29.42 18.92 -5.34
C SER A 600 28.99 18.86 -3.89
N ASP A 601 28.56 17.68 -3.46
CA ASP A 601 28.01 17.49 -2.13
C ASP A 601 28.39 16.15 -1.53
N ILE A 602 28.53 16.11 -0.21
CA ILE A 602 28.82 14.88 0.54
C ILE A 602 27.60 14.55 1.38
N ARG A 603 27.08 13.33 1.22
CA ARG A 603 25.88 12.84 1.91
C ARG A 603 26.22 11.64 2.80
N PRO A 604 26.31 11.85 4.12
CA PRO A 604 26.42 10.74 5.06
C PRO A 604 25.06 10.09 5.28
N ASP A 605 25.05 8.78 5.46
CA ASP A 605 23.91 8.01 5.94
C ASP A 605 24.38 7.03 7.02
N LEU A 606 23.49 6.76 7.98
CA LEU A 606 23.76 5.80 9.04
C LEU A 606 22.49 5.05 9.38
N ARG A 607 22.59 3.72 9.42
CA ARG A 607 21.57 2.88 10.00
C ARG A 607 22.17 2.07 11.15
N ILE A 608 21.46 2.02 12.25
CA ILE A 608 21.79 1.17 13.40
C ILE A 608 20.57 0.31 13.68
N ASN A 609 20.73 -0.99 13.68
CA ASN A 609 19.68 -1.94 14.05
C ASN A 609 20.13 -2.70 15.30
N LEU A 610 19.30 -2.69 16.35
CA LEU A 610 19.46 -3.45 17.57
C LEU A 610 18.44 -4.58 17.54
N GLN A 611 18.91 -5.81 17.39
CA GLN A 611 18.08 -7.02 17.40
C GLN A 611 18.13 -7.66 18.78
N PHE A 612 17.18 -7.31 19.65
CA PHE A 612 17.12 -7.86 21.02
C PHE A 612 16.74 -9.34 21.03
N LYS A 613 15.76 -9.69 20.13
CA LYS A 613 15.31 -11.06 19.83
C LYS A 613 14.98 -11.15 18.36
N LYS A 614 14.77 -12.34 17.81
CA LYS A 614 14.35 -12.51 16.42
C LYS A 614 13.09 -11.71 16.05
N THR A 615 12.24 -11.44 17.04
CA THR A 615 10.95 -10.76 16.91
C THR A 615 10.90 -9.38 17.59
N GLU A 616 12.04 -8.89 18.09
CA GLU A 616 12.12 -7.59 18.78
C GLU A 616 13.32 -6.80 18.33
N SER A 617 13.09 -5.63 17.75
CA SER A 617 14.15 -4.77 17.21
C SER A 617 13.88 -3.30 17.45
N LEU A 618 14.96 -2.52 17.53
CA LEU A 618 14.97 -1.07 17.52
C LEU A 618 15.89 -0.61 16.39
N ARG A 619 15.37 0.25 15.51
CA ARG A 619 16.13 0.79 14.39
C ARG A 619 16.21 2.30 14.48
N LEU A 620 17.41 2.82 14.30
CA LEU A 620 17.69 4.24 14.08
C LEU A 620 18.22 4.40 12.65
N THR A 621 17.66 5.36 11.90
CA THR A 621 18.16 5.75 10.58
C THR A 621 18.40 7.25 10.56
N TYR A 622 19.57 7.65 10.10
CA TYR A 622 19.92 9.02 9.74
C TYR A 622 20.21 9.10 8.25
N ARG A 623 19.59 10.06 7.55
CA ARG A 623 19.82 10.27 6.12
C ARG A 623 19.76 11.74 5.76
N GLU A 624 20.68 12.14 4.92
CA GLU A 624 20.65 13.44 4.21
C GLU A 624 20.29 13.23 2.74
N THR A 625 19.46 14.12 2.19
CA THR A 625 19.03 14.07 0.79
C THR A 625 19.05 15.47 0.19
N THR A 626 19.61 15.61 -1.01
CA THR A 626 19.50 16.81 -1.84
C THR A 626 18.25 16.68 -2.70
N GLN A 627 17.38 17.69 -2.66
CA GLN A 627 16.11 17.69 -3.38
C GLN A 627 16.14 18.74 -4.49
N PHE A 628 16.05 18.28 -5.74
CA PHE A 628 15.92 19.12 -6.93
C PHE A 628 14.45 19.26 -7.33
N THR A 629 14.13 20.36 -8.02
CA THR A 629 12.78 20.62 -8.53
C THR A 629 12.61 20.13 -9.98
N ASP A 630 11.40 20.18 -10.47
CA ASP A 630 11.04 19.85 -11.86
C ASP A 630 11.02 21.09 -12.76
N VAL A 631 10.87 20.87 -14.06
CA VAL A 631 10.84 21.92 -15.09
C VAL A 631 9.67 22.90 -14.89
N ASN A 632 8.54 22.49 -14.31
CA ASN A 632 7.38 23.38 -14.11
C ASN A 632 7.74 24.54 -13.15
N ASN A 633 8.44 24.21 -12.05
CA ASN A 633 8.86 25.23 -11.10
C ASN A 633 9.93 26.18 -11.65
N LEU A 634 10.61 25.81 -12.71
CA LEU A 634 11.65 26.62 -13.35
C LEU A 634 11.12 27.51 -14.48
N ALA A 635 9.94 27.19 -15.02
CA ALA A 635 9.36 27.85 -16.20
C ALA A 635 8.85 29.27 -15.89
N LYS A 636 9.39 30.30 -16.56
CA LYS A 636 9.22 31.72 -16.19
C LYS A 636 7.93 32.38 -16.68
N ALA A 637 7.18 31.77 -17.59
CA ALA A 637 5.90 32.32 -18.06
C ALA A 637 4.71 31.85 -17.19
N TYR A 638 3.61 32.57 -17.27
CA TYR A 638 2.39 32.25 -16.55
C TYR A 638 1.75 30.95 -17.06
N VAL A 639 1.19 30.22 -16.11
CA VAL A 639 0.42 28.98 -16.34
C VAL A 639 -0.84 29.04 -15.49
N PHE A 640 -2.00 28.67 -16.03
CA PHE A 640 -3.21 28.45 -15.25
C PHE A 640 -3.04 27.19 -14.40
N ASN A 641 -3.17 27.33 -13.10
CA ASN A 641 -3.14 26.22 -12.15
C ASN A 641 -4.57 25.82 -11.72
N SER A 642 -5.48 26.79 -11.68
CA SER A 642 -6.92 26.63 -11.47
C SER A 642 -7.65 27.86 -11.99
N TYR A 643 -8.99 27.86 -11.95
CA TYR A 643 -9.82 28.96 -12.41
C TYR A 643 -9.45 30.34 -11.80
N ASN A 644 -8.94 30.36 -10.58
CA ASN A 644 -8.55 31.58 -9.85
C ASN A 644 -7.06 31.62 -9.47
N SER A 645 -6.22 30.77 -10.07
CA SER A 645 -4.81 30.68 -9.73
C SER A 645 -3.91 30.64 -10.95
N LEU A 646 -3.07 31.65 -11.10
CA LEU A 646 -1.92 31.64 -11.98
C LEU A 646 -0.68 31.15 -11.24
N PHE A 647 0.15 30.44 -11.94
CA PHE A 647 1.47 30.02 -11.49
C PHE A 647 2.54 30.58 -12.42
N ARG A 648 3.67 30.95 -11.87
CA ARG A 648 4.87 31.37 -12.60
C ARG A 648 6.08 30.81 -11.89
N GLY A 649 6.91 30.06 -12.58
CA GLY A 649 8.13 29.48 -12.01
C GLY A 649 9.25 30.50 -11.77
N GLU A 650 10.36 30.02 -11.21
CA GLU A 650 11.58 30.75 -10.91
C GLU A 650 12.77 29.99 -11.52
N PRO A 651 13.43 30.54 -12.58
CA PRO A 651 14.51 29.84 -13.28
C PRO A 651 15.75 29.53 -12.41
N GLU A 652 16.00 30.33 -11.37
CA GLU A 652 17.20 30.26 -10.52
C GLU A 652 16.98 29.50 -9.21
N LEU A 653 15.96 28.62 -9.14
CA LEU A 653 15.74 27.82 -7.95
C LEU A 653 16.90 26.88 -7.68
N GLU A 654 17.36 26.90 -6.45
CA GLU A 654 18.41 26.03 -5.94
C GLU A 654 17.83 24.76 -5.33
N ALA A 655 18.66 23.71 -5.25
CA ALA A 655 18.32 22.49 -4.56
C ALA A 655 18.16 22.70 -3.05
N GLY A 656 17.15 22.06 -2.49
CA GLY A 656 16.92 21.98 -1.05
C GLY A 656 17.69 20.83 -0.40
N LYS A 657 17.91 20.92 0.91
CA LYS A 657 18.51 19.86 1.73
C LYS A 657 17.48 19.32 2.71
N VAL A 658 17.35 18.00 2.77
CA VAL A 658 16.46 17.29 3.70
C VAL A 658 17.28 16.39 4.62
N ILE A 659 17.10 16.54 5.93
CA ILE A 659 17.68 15.69 6.96
C ILE A 659 16.55 14.93 7.62
N ASN A 660 16.65 13.60 7.67
CA ASN A 660 15.67 12.72 8.32
C ASN A 660 16.34 11.90 9.42
N TYR A 661 15.66 11.83 10.56
CA TYR A 661 15.94 10.89 11.65
C TYR A 661 14.70 10.02 11.86
N ASP A 662 14.86 8.71 11.76
CA ASP A 662 13.78 7.74 11.95
C ASP A 662 14.16 6.78 13.08
N LEU A 663 13.33 6.67 14.09
CA LEU A 663 13.43 5.70 15.15
C LEU A 663 12.21 4.79 15.10
N ASN A 664 12.42 3.48 14.96
CA ASN A 664 11.34 2.50 14.88
C ASN A 664 11.61 1.35 15.84
N TYR A 665 10.67 1.08 16.72
CA TYR A 665 10.65 -0.06 17.64
C TYR A 665 9.56 -1.03 17.23
N ARG A 666 9.91 -2.31 17.21
CA ARG A 666 9.00 -3.41 16.94
C ARG A 666 9.21 -4.52 17.94
N SER A 667 8.12 -5.03 18.50
CA SER A 667 8.13 -6.23 19.35
C SER A 667 6.90 -7.07 19.03
N ILE A 668 7.13 -8.32 18.64
CA ILE A 668 6.09 -9.28 18.27
C ILE A 668 6.24 -10.50 19.14
N ASN A 669 5.24 -10.76 19.95
CA ASN A 669 5.23 -11.92 20.80
C ASN A 669 4.17 -12.93 20.32
N GLN A 670 4.60 -13.91 19.55
CA GLN A 670 3.73 -14.95 18.99
C GLN A 670 3.11 -15.87 20.06
N PHE A 671 3.70 -15.92 21.25
CA PHE A 671 3.21 -16.77 22.37
C PHE A 671 2.10 -16.09 23.15
N THR A 672 2.22 -14.79 23.37
CA THR A 672 1.20 -14.00 24.06
C THR A 672 0.27 -13.27 23.08
N PHE A 673 0.51 -13.40 21.76
CA PHE A 673 -0.18 -12.67 20.70
C PHE A 673 -0.28 -11.18 21.00
N THR A 674 0.86 -10.60 21.42
CA THR A 674 0.96 -9.17 21.72
C THR A 674 1.98 -8.54 20.79
N ASN A 675 1.55 -7.55 19.99
CA ASN A 675 2.40 -6.81 19.09
C ASN A 675 2.48 -5.36 19.53
N VAL A 676 3.67 -4.81 19.54
CA VAL A 676 3.92 -3.41 19.88
C VAL A 676 4.74 -2.79 18.77
N PHE A 677 4.22 -1.69 18.21
CA PHE A 677 4.91 -0.88 17.22
C PHE A 677 4.97 0.54 17.74
N ALA A 678 6.13 1.16 17.67
CA ALA A 678 6.29 2.55 18.04
C ALA A 678 7.36 3.19 17.17
N GLY A 679 7.18 4.47 16.83
CA GLY A 679 8.17 5.17 16.06
C GLY A 679 8.11 6.67 16.24
N ALA A 680 9.24 7.30 15.93
CA ALA A 680 9.42 8.73 15.89
C ALA A 680 10.18 9.09 14.61
N ASN A 681 9.68 10.09 13.91
CA ASN A 681 10.35 10.67 12.75
C ASN A 681 10.53 12.17 12.97
N TYR A 682 11.73 12.68 12.67
CA TYR A 682 12.01 14.10 12.56
C TYR A 682 12.58 14.40 11.19
N SER A 683 12.00 15.38 10.49
CA SER A 683 12.46 15.85 9.20
C SER A 683 12.68 17.35 9.23
N LYS A 684 13.86 17.79 8.76
CA LYS A 684 14.21 19.20 8.57
C LYS A 684 14.58 19.44 7.12
N ARG A 685 13.87 20.38 6.48
CA ARG A 685 14.17 20.82 5.11
C ARG A 685 14.71 22.24 5.16
N SER A 686 15.94 22.44 4.68
CA SER A 686 16.59 23.74 4.57
C SER A 686 16.68 24.13 3.10
N ASN A 687 16.68 25.42 2.80
CA ASN A 687 16.63 25.96 1.43
C ASN A 687 15.49 25.37 0.61
N SER A 688 14.37 25.04 1.29
CA SER A 688 13.23 24.39 0.65
C SER A 688 12.49 25.36 -0.26
N ILE A 689 11.97 24.84 -1.35
CA ILE A 689 11.12 25.62 -2.25
C ILE A 689 9.77 25.83 -1.58
N GLN A 690 9.44 27.10 -1.32
CA GLN A 690 8.20 27.56 -0.71
C GLN A 690 7.42 28.43 -1.70
N SER A 691 6.16 28.72 -1.39
CA SER A 691 5.32 29.56 -2.24
C SER A 691 5.36 31.03 -1.81
N ARG A 692 5.57 31.92 -2.80
CA ARG A 692 5.23 33.34 -2.69
C ARG A 692 3.90 33.54 -3.42
N THR A 693 2.87 33.98 -2.70
CA THR A 693 1.51 34.13 -3.24
C THR A 693 1.09 35.59 -3.13
N THR A 694 0.68 36.18 -4.25
CA THR A 694 -0.05 37.43 -4.27
C THR A 694 -1.55 37.13 -4.39
N LEU A 695 -2.33 37.52 -3.39
CA LEU A 695 -3.76 37.29 -3.31
C LEU A 695 -4.52 38.59 -3.46
N VAL A 696 -5.37 38.66 -4.51
CA VAL A 696 -6.27 39.81 -4.78
C VAL A 696 -7.70 39.30 -4.90
N GLY A 697 -8.53 39.63 -3.91
CA GLY A 697 -9.85 39.00 -3.81
C GLY A 697 -9.74 37.50 -3.54
N VAL A 698 -10.22 36.68 -4.47
CA VAL A 698 -10.07 35.24 -4.49
C VAL A 698 -9.01 34.77 -5.48
N ASN A 699 -8.52 35.68 -6.34
CA ASN A 699 -7.53 35.36 -7.37
C ASN A 699 -6.12 35.39 -6.77
N GLN A 700 -5.28 34.44 -7.15
CA GLN A 700 -3.94 34.26 -6.64
C GLN A 700 -2.92 34.09 -7.77
N VAL A 701 -1.76 34.67 -7.55
CA VAL A 701 -0.58 34.45 -8.39
C VAL A 701 0.49 33.81 -7.51
N ARG A 702 0.90 32.62 -7.86
CA ARG A 702 1.89 31.85 -7.11
C ARG A 702 3.22 31.81 -7.82
N ARG A 703 4.31 31.95 -7.05
CA ARG A 703 5.68 31.82 -7.53
C ARG A 703 6.48 31.00 -6.51
N PRO A 704 7.24 29.98 -6.92
CA PRO A 704 8.13 29.27 -6.03
C PRO A 704 9.33 30.14 -5.67
N THR A 705 9.89 29.98 -4.49
CA THR A 705 11.09 30.66 -4.02
C THR A 705 11.83 29.78 -3.02
N ASN A 706 13.17 29.83 -3.02
CA ASN A 706 13.94 29.21 -1.96
C ASN A 706 13.73 29.97 -0.64
N SER A 707 13.39 29.26 0.39
CA SER A 707 13.09 29.83 1.70
C SER A 707 14.30 29.78 2.63
N SER A 708 14.61 30.90 3.25
CA SER A 708 15.59 30.95 4.34
C SER A 708 15.10 30.33 5.64
N PHE A 709 13.79 30.09 5.76
CA PHE A 709 13.18 29.43 6.91
C PHE A 709 13.14 27.91 6.68
N PRO A 710 13.62 27.10 7.65
CA PRO A 710 13.48 25.64 7.52
C PRO A 710 12.02 25.22 7.66
N VAL A 711 11.67 24.10 7.02
CA VAL A 711 10.44 23.37 7.28
C VAL A 711 10.77 22.22 8.21
N GLU A 712 10.11 22.18 9.37
CA GLU A 712 10.32 21.12 10.35
C GLU A 712 9.06 20.30 10.55
N SER A 713 9.22 18.99 10.65
CA SER A 713 8.11 18.08 10.92
C SER A 713 8.52 16.98 11.90
N TYR A 714 7.59 16.64 12.78
CA TYR A 714 7.71 15.58 13.78
C TYR A 714 6.53 14.65 13.64
N SER A 715 6.79 13.35 13.63
CA SER A 715 5.75 12.33 13.65
C SER A 715 6.07 11.33 14.75
N LEU A 716 5.08 11.07 15.59
CA LEU A 716 5.14 10.02 16.63
C LEU A 716 3.97 9.07 16.41
N TYR A 717 4.23 7.78 16.47
CA TYR A 717 3.15 6.80 16.42
C TYR A 717 3.40 5.66 17.39
N GLY A 718 2.31 5.08 17.88
CA GLY A 718 2.31 3.89 18.70
C GLY A 718 1.07 3.04 18.39
N ARG A 719 1.26 1.73 18.32
CA ARG A 719 0.19 0.75 18.17
C ARG A 719 0.46 -0.45 19.07
N LEU A 720 -0.56 -0.90 19.74
CA LEU A 720 -0.58 -2.12 20.58
C LEU A 720 -1.72 -3.00 20.11
N ASP A 721 -1.40 -4.19 19.63
CA ASP A 721 -2.34 -5.25 19.29
C ASP A 721 -2.23 -6.38 20.30
N LYS A 722 -3.34 -6.81 20.85
CA LYS A 722 -3.42 -7.95 21.76
C LYS A 722 -4.52 -8.88 21.31
N ARG A 723 -4.17 -10.15 21.08
CA ARG A 723 -5.13 -11.19 20.76
C ARG A 723 -5.14 -12.25 21.86
N THR A 724 -6.29 -12.68 22.23
CA THR A 724 -6.53 -13.88 23.04
C THR A 724 -7.28 -14.91 22.18
N LYS A 725 -7.60 -16.07 22.72
CA LYS A 725 -8.37 -17.09 21.97
C LYS A 725 -9.66 -16.52 21.35
N ASN A 726 -10.37 -15.68 22.10
CA ASN A 726 -11.73 -15.23 21.73
C ASN A 726 -11.85 -13.71 21.56
N LEU A 727 -10.81 -12.93 21.83
CA LEU A 727 -10.86 -11.48 21.77
C LEU A 727 -9.60 -10.91 21.09
N LYS A 728 -9.77 -9.93 20.25
CA LYS A 728 -8.70 -9.07 19.69
C LYS A 728 -8.95 -7.64 20.14
N GLY A 729 -7.93 -6.99 20.68
CA GLY A 729 -7.96 -5.56 21.02
C GLY A 729 -6.85 -4.81 20.34
N GLU A 730 -7.13 -3.61 19.87
CA GLU A 730 -6.17 -2.71 19.23
C GLU A 730 -6.26 -1.31 19.85
N ILE A 731 -5.10 -0.70 20.09
CA ILE A 731 -4.98 0.70 20.49
C ILE A 731 -3.94 1.35 19.60
N GLY A 732 -4.31 2.44 18.95
CA GLY A 732 -3.44 3.22 18.06
C GLY A 732 -3.41 4.70 18.46
N VAL A 733 -2.23 5.31 18.38
CA VAL A 733 -2.01 6.74 18.60
C VAL A 733 -1.06 7.27 17.55
N ARG A 734 -1.37 8.43 16.95
CA ARG A 734 -0.45 9.12 16.03
C ARG A 734 -0.51 10.62 16.23
N TYR A 735 0.66 11.24 16.30
CA TYR A 735 0.85 12.69 16.32
C TYR A 735 1.69 13.10 15.13
N ASN A 736 1.25 14.11 14.38
CA ASN A 736 2.01 14.72 13.30
C ASN A 736 2.03 16.22 13.54
N PHE A 737 3.20 16.79 13.69
CA PHE A 737 3.40 18.24 13.76
C PHE A 737 4.25 18.70 12.60
N SER A 738 3.87 19.81 11.97
CA SER A 738 4.68 20.46 10.94
C SER A 738 4.58 21.97 11.06
N GLU A 739 5.72 22.61 10.84
CA GLU A 739 5.87 24.06 10.80
C GLU A 739 6.54 24.46 9.49
N TYR A 740 5.95 25.43 8.80
CA TYR A 740 6.48 25.99 7.56
C TYR A 740 6.11 27.46 7.41
N ASN A 741 6.89 28.18 6.56
CA ASN A 741 6.68 29.58 6.29
C ASN A 741 6.55 29.80 4.78
N ASN A 742 5.46 30.45 4.36
CA ASN A 742 5.26 30.94 3.01
C ASN A 742 5.26 32.49 3.00
N ILE A 743 5.27 33.08 1.83
CA ILE A 743 5.14 34.53 1.65
C ILE A 743 3.78 34.82 1.00
N VAL A 744 2.94 35.59 1.69
CA VAL A 744 1.62 35.97 1.19
C VAL A 744 1.52 37.51 1.22
N ASN A 745 1.29 38.13 0.06
CA ASN A 745 1.29 39.60 -0.11
C ASN A 745 2.52 40.25 0.50
N ASP A 746 3.70 39.68 0.21
CA ASP A 746 5.02 40.12 0.69
C ASP A 746 5.22 40.06 2.23
N GLN A 747 4.34 39.38 2.94
CA GLN A 747 4.49 39.13 4.37
C GLN A 747 4.71 37.62 4.63
N VAL A 748 5.55 37.33 5.65
CA VAL A 748 5.78 35.93 6.05
C VAL A 748 4.54 35.37 6.74
N SER A 749 4.00 34.29 6.18
CA SER A 749 2.91 33.53 6.75
C SER A 749 3.45 32.26 7.40
N LYS A 750 3.56 32.25 8.72
CA LYS A 750 3.93 31.06 9.50
C LYS A 750 2.69 30.19 9.70
N THR A 751 2.80 28.92 9.36
CA THR A 751 1.73 27.92 9.55
C THR A 751 2.24 26.77 10.39
N GLU A 752 1.49 26.40 11.43
CA GLU A 752 1.71 25.26 12.30
C GLU A 752 0.51 24.31 12.17
N ASN A 753 0.79 23.04 11.88
CA ASN A 753 -0.23 22.00 11.77
C ASN A 753 0.03 20.91 12.81
N LEU A 754 -0.96 20.58 13.63
CA LEU A 754 -0.91 19.46 14.57
C LEU A 754 -2.08 18.51 14.31
N GLY A 755 -1.76 17.33 13.76
CA GLY A 755 -2.70 16.22 13.61
C GLY A 755 -2.54 15.21 14.73
N GLN A 756 -3.65 14.83 15.38
CA GLN A 756 -3.70 13.82 16.42
C GLN A 756 -4.75 12.79 16.04
N ASN A 757 -4.36 11.49 16.03
CA ASN A 757 -5.27 10.40 15.71
C ASN A 757 -5.21 9.37 16.85
N TYR A 758 -6.36 9.00 17.36
CA TYR A 758 -6.54 7.99 18.40
C TYR A 758 -7.50 6.92 17.87
N SER A 759 -7.15 5.68 18.03
CA SER A 759 -8.03 4.55 17.68
C SER A 759 -8.04 3.52 18.80
N VAL A 760 -9.20 2.95 19.04
CA VAL A 760 -9.38 1.79 19.89
C VAL A 760 -10.41 0.88 19.27
N SER A 761 -10.14 -0.42 19.23
CA SER A 761 -11.12 -1.43 18.85
C SER A 761 -11.04 -2.67 19.74
N LEU A 762 -12.17 -3.34 19.87
CA LEU A 762 -12.31 -4.63 20.52
C LEU A 762 -13.20 -5.51 19.66
N ALA A 763 -12.67 -6.63 19.23
CA ALA A 763 -13.35 -7.62 18.41
C ALA A 763 -13.40 -8.98 19.09
N THR A 764 -14.50 -9.70 18.94
CA THR A 764 -14.57 -11.12 19.28
C THR A 764 -13.93 -11.94 18.14
N ASN A 765 -13.43 -13.13 18.46
CA ASN A 765 -12.81 -14.04 17.49
C ASN A 765 -13.26 -15.48 17.79
N PHE A 766 -14.52 -15.75 17.48
CA PHE A 766 -15.10 -17.07 17.65
C PHE A 766 -15.06 -17.83 16.32
N ARG A 767 -14.90 -19.15 16.37
CA ARG A 767 -14.86 -19.99 15.18
C ARG A 767 -16.29 -20.23 14.61
N ASP A 768 -17.27 -20.57 15.48
CA ASP A 768 -18.60 -21.03 15.07
C ASP A 768 -19.73 -20.15 15.65
N LYS A 769 -19.44 -18.91 16.02
CA LYS A 769 -20.38 -17.95 16.61
C LYS A 769 -20.23 -16.61 15.93
N PRO A 770 -21.24 -15.76 16.01
CA PRO A 770 -21.12 -14.38 15.52
C PRO A 770 -19.90 -13.67 16.12
N ASN A 771 -19.18 -12.95 15.26
CA ASN A 771 -18.12 -12.04 15.67
C ASN A 771 -18.63 -10.60 15.64
N ILE A 772 -18.27 -9.84 16.64
CA ILE A 772 -18.63 -8.42 16.78
C ILE A 772 -17.35 -7.64 17.03
N GLU A 773 -17.14 -6.59 16.25
CA GLU A 773 -16.11 -5.59 16.49
C GLU A 773 -16.78 -4.27 16.85
N ILE A 774 -16.30 -3.63 17.91
CA ILE A 774 -16.69 -2.28 18.31
C ILE A 774 -15.42 -1.44 18.33
N GLY A 775 -15.47 -0.30 17.67
CA GLY A 775 -14.32 0.60 17.60
C GLY A 775 -14.71 2.08 17.70
N TYR A 776 -13.70 2.89 18.03
CA TYR A 776 -13.81 4.32 18.10
C TYR A 776 -12.55 4.97 17.55
N ARG A 777 -12.72 5.90 16.61
CA ARG A 777 -11.63 6.72 16.06
C ARG A 777 -11.90 8.17 16.41
N TYR A 778 -10.87 8.87 16.88
CA TYR A 778 -10.93 10.27 17.22
C TYR A 778 -9.77 11.02 16.58
N ASN A 779 -10.08 11.98 15.71
CA ASN A 779 -9.10 12.77 15.00
C ASN A 779 -9.26 14.24 15.40
N ILE A 780 -8.14 14.89 15.68
CA ILE A 780 -8.06 16.32 15.99
C ILE A 780 -7.04 16.93 15.03
N ASN A 781 -7.44 17.93 14.26
CA ASN A 781 -6.53 18.69 13.40
C ASN A 781 -6.57 20.16 13.84
N LYS A 782 -5.42 20.68 14.25
CA LYS A 782 -5.23 22.05 14.66
C LYS A 782 -4.36 22.78 13.65
N TYR A 783 -4.82 23.94 13.22
CA TYR A 783 -4.11 24.81 12.28
C TYR A 783 -3.98 26.20 12.90
N ASN A 784 -2.73 26.62 13.09
CA ASN A 784 -2.38 27.97 13.48
C ASN A 784 -1.73 28.67 12.30
N ASN A 785 -2.19 29.86 11.97
CA ASN A 785 -1.58 30.70 10.94
C ASN A 785 -1.37 32.12 11.47
N SER A 786 -0.23 32.71 11.15
CA SER A 786 0.15 34.04 11.68
C SER A 786 -0.76 35.19 11.20
N PHE A 787 -1.52 35.01 10.13
CA PHE A 787 -2.51 35.98 9.65
C PHE A 787 -3.88 35.81 10.32
N ASN A 788 -4.12 34.71 10.98
CA ASN A 788 -5.37 34.43 11.67
C ASN A 788 -5.15 34.39 13.19
N SER A 789 -5.79 35.28 13.92
CA SER A 789 -5.71 35.30 15.38
C SER A 789 -6.48 34.16 16.06
N VAL A 790 -7.28 33.40 15.30
CA VAL A 790 -8.10 32.28 15.78
C VAL A 790 -7.52 30.97 15.33
N GLU A 791 -7.25 30.10 16.28
CA GLU A 791 -6.83 28.72 15.99
C GLU A 791 -7.99 27.97 15.32
N ASN A 792 -7.74 27.33 14.19
CA ASN A 792 -8.72 26.46 13.52
C ASN A 792 -8.56 25.04 14.02
N ILE A 793 -9.53 24.50 14.73
CA ILE A 793 -9.53 23.12 15.22
C ILE A 793 -10.72 22.37 14.64
N PHE A 794 -10.42 21.24 14.02
CA PHE A 794 -11.40 20.33 13.49
C PHE A 794 -11.35 19.00 14.24
N TYR A 795 -12.51 18.52 14.65
CA TYR A 795 -12.68 17.27 15.36
C TYR A 795 -13.51 16.30 14.53
N ARG A 796 -13.07 15.06 14.46
CA ARG A 796 -13.84 13.96 13.87
C ARG A 796 -13.91 12.80 14.85
N GLU A 797 -15.13 12.40 15.18
CA GLU A 797 -15.41 11.22 16.00
C GLU A 797 -16.08 10.16 15.13
N THR A 798 -15.61 8.91 15.19
CA THR A 798 -16.17 7.83 14.38
C THR A 798 -16.27 6.56 15.23
N PRO A 799 -17.34 6.41 16.05
CA PRO A 799 -17.71 5.09 16.57
C PRO A 799 -18.24 4.20 15.45
N TYR A 800 -17.88 2.91 15.50
CA TYR A 800 -18.36 1.92 14.55
C TYR A 800 -18.61 0.58 15.22
N VAL A 801 -19.48 -0.23 14.59
CA VAL A 801 -19.78 -1.61 14.96
C VAL A 801 -19.80 -2.45 13.69
N ARG A 802 -19.08 -3.56 13.70
CA ARG A 802 -19.09 -4.57 12.63
C ARG A 802 -19.59 -5.89 13.20
N VAL A 803 -20.40 -6.60 12.46
CA VAL A 803 -20.97 -7.90 12.83
C VAL A 803 -20.76 -8.87 11.67
N ASP A 804 -20.12 -10.00 11.94
CA ASP A 804 -19.98 -11.12 11.02
C ASP A 804 -20.62 -12.34 11.68
N ALA A 805 -21.68 -12.87 11.09
CA ALA A 805 -22.45 -13.94 11.67
C ALA A 805 -22.66 -15.10 10.69
N TYR A 806 -22.34 -16.31 11.16
CA TYR A 806 -22.61 -17.54 10.46
C TYR A 806 -23.79 -18.23 11.15
N PHE A 807 -24.87 -18.51 10.43
CA PHE A 807 -26.03 -19.17 11.00
C PHE A 807 -26.67 -20.16 10.03
N GLY A 808 -27.18 -21.25 10.58
CA GLY A 808 -27.70 -22.34 9.77
C GLY A 808 -26.61 -23.02 8.93
N LYS A 809 -27.00 -23.83 7.97
CA LYS A 809 -26.10 -24.48 7.02
C LYS A 809 -25.93 -23.60 5.79
N GLY A 810 -24.91 -22.76 5.77
CA GLY A 810 -24.49 -21.99 4.59
C GLY A 810 -24.95 -20.52 4.54
N PHE A 811 -25.54 -19.96 5.58
CA PHE A 811 -25.85 -18.52 5.62
C PHE A 811 -24.72 -17.72 6.27
N VAL A 812 -24.33 -16.62 5.63
CA VAL A 812 -23.35 -15.63 6.14
C VAL A 812 -24.00 -14.26 6.12
N PHE A 813 -23.97 -13.57 7.25
CA PHE A 813 -24.44 -12.20 7.39
C PHE A 813 -23.30 -11.29 7.81
N ASN A 814 -23.05 -10.23 7.05
CA ASN A 814 -22.09 -9.21 7.36
C ASN A 814 -22.81 -7.87 7.48
N SER A 815 -22.47 -7.06 8.47
CA SER A 815 -23.03 -5.73 8.62
C SER A 815 -22.05 -4.80 9.29
N GLU A 816 -21.93 -3.57 8.78
CA GLU A 816 -21.11 -2.51 9.36
C GLU A 816 -21.93 -1.24 9.52
N TYR A 817 -21.91 -0.68 10.71
CA TYR A 817 -22.49 0.62 11.02
C TYR A 817 -21.42 1.56 11.53
N SER A 818 -21.33 2.78 10.99
CA SER A 818 -20.46 3.84 11.49
C SER A 818 -21.21 5.17 11.58
N TYR A 819 -20.95 5.89 12.66
CA TYR A 819 -21.44 7.26 12.87
C TYR A 819 -20.25 8.21 12.79
N ASN A 820 -20.30 9.17 11.88
CA ASN A 820 -19.25 10.15 11.67
C ASN A 820 -19.76 11.51 12.12
N TYR A 821 -19.12 12.09 13.12
CA TYR A 821 -19.46 13.36 13.70
C TYR A 821 -18.32 14.36 13.52
N TYR A 822 -18.59 15.42 12.76
CA TYR A 822 -17.63 16.48 12.45
C TYR A 822 -18.02 17.77 13.13
N LYS A 823 -17.08 18.40 13.81
CA LYS A 823 -17.26 19.72 14.41
C LYS A 823 -15.98 20.56 14.32
N ASN A 824 -16.11 21.87 14.28
CA ASN A 824 -15.04 22.81 14.61
C ASN A 824 -15.16 23.23 16.09
N GLN A 825 -14.43 24.27 16.49
CA GLN A 825 -14.50 24.78 17.87
C GLN A 825 -15.87 25.32 18.25
N ASN A 826 -16.63 25.87 17.31
CA ASN A 826 -17.82 26.69 17.54
C ASN A 826 -19.14 25.96 17.25
N GLU A 827 -19.13 25.06 16.29
CA GLU A 827 -20.34 24.43 15.75
C GLU A 827 -20.11 23.02 15.22
N VAL A 828 -21.18 22.27 15.08
CA VAL A 828 -21.23 21.01 14.36
C VAL A 828 -21.31 21.34 12.88
N LEU A 829 -20.32 20.85 12.13
CA LEU A 829 -20.23 21.08 10.69
C LEU A 829 -21.12 20.09 9.93
N ASN A 830 -21.06 18.83 10.32
CA ASN A 830 -21.87 17.76 9.75
C ASN A 830 -21.86 16.51 10.64
N ASP A 831 -22.92 15.69 10.52
CA ASP A 831 -22.93 14.32 11.01
C ASP A 831 -23.60 13.42 9.97
N PHE A 832 -23.03 12.23 9.77
CA PHE A 832 -23.55 11.25 8.83
C PHE A 832 -23.28 9.82 9.29
N ARG A 833 -24.14 8.92 8.82
CA ARG A 833 -24.15 7.51 9.24
C ARG A 833 -24.12 6.61 8.04
N PHE A 834 -23.19 5.67 8.06
CA PHE A 834 -23.16 4.58 7.09
C PHE A 834 -23.61 3.30 7.76
N TRP A 835 -24.48 2.58 7.08
CA TRP A 835 -24.90 1.26 7.48
C TRP A 835 -25.02 0.40 6.24
N ASP A 836 -24.16 -0.64 6.17
CA ASP A 836 -24.12 -1.63 5.11
C ASP A 836 -24.50 -2.99 5.69
N ALA A 837 -25.20 -3.81 4.89
CA ALA A 837 -25.51 -5.18 5.26
C ALA A 837 -25.54 -6.07 4.03
N ASP A 838 -24.98 -7.26 4.15
CA ASP A 838 -24.96 -8.31 3.11
C ASP A 838 -25.37 -9.66 3.74
N LEU A 839 -26.28 -10.36 3.08
CA LEU A 839 -26.69 -11.71 3.43
C LEU A 839 -26.39 -12.64 2.25
N SER A 840 -25.53 -13.62 2.45
CA SER A 840 -25.21 -14.63 1.44
C SER A 840 -25.60 -16.03 1.88
N TYR A 841 -25.90 -16.87 0.90
CA TYR A 841 -26.25 -18.28 1.07
C TYR A 841 -25.47 -19.15 0.09
N GLU A 842 -24.71 -20.09 0.60
CA GLU A 842 -24.02 -21.14 -0.14
C GLU A 842 -24.36 -22.50 0.50
N LYS A 843 -25.01 -23.37 -0.27
CA LYS A 843 -25.24 -24.73 0.20
C LYS A 843 -23.92 -25.50 0.18
N GLU A 844 -23.64 -26.27 1.22
CA GLU A 844 -22.45 -27.10 1.33
C GLU A 844 -22.30 -28.03 0.09
N GLY A 845 -21.11 -27.94 -0.55
CA GLY A 845 -20.82 -28.67 -1.78
C GLY A 845 -21.46 -28.10 -3.06
N SER A 846 -22.17 -27.00 -2.98
CA SER A 846 -22.68 -26.27 -4.15
C SER A 846 -21.57 -25.46 -4.81
N LYS A 847 -21.69 -25.25 -6.12
CA LYS A 847 -20.91 -24.28 -6.89
C LYS A 847 -21.58 -22.89 -6.95
N TRP A 848 -22.80 -22.78 -6.42
CA TRP A 848 -23.59 -21.58 -6.47
C TRP A 848 -23.70 -20.91 -5.12
N GLU A 849 -23.46 -19.59 -5.10
CA GLU A 849 -23.72 -18.71 -3.98
C GLU A 849 -24.70 -17.63 -4.42
N TYR A 850 -25.66 -17.31 -3.56
CA TYR A 850 -26.65 -16.27 -3.77
C TYR A 850 -26.49 -15.23 -2.66
N SER A 851 -26.49 -13.94 -2.99
CA SER A 851 -26.44 -12.90 -1.98
C SER A 851 -27.33 -11.71 -2.30
N ILE A 852 -27.75 -11.03 -1.26
CA ILE A 852 -28.42 -9.75 -1.29
C ILE A 852 -27.66 -8.80 -0.39
N GLY A 853 -27.22 -7.68 -0.96
CA GLY A 853 -26.53 -6.63 -0.24
C GLY A 853 -27.31 -5.32 -0.31
N VAL A 854 -27.25 -4.54 0.76
CA VAL A 854 -27.76 -3.17 0.80
C VAL A 854 -26.63 -2.28 1.30
N THR A 855 -26.20 -1.37 0.47
CA THR A 855 -25.17 -0.38 0.81
C THR A 855 -25.84 0.95 1.15
N ASN A 856 -25.32 1.63 2.17
CA ASN A 856 -25.82 2.91 2.66
C ASN A 856 -27.33 2.86 3.01
N ILE A 857 -27.73 1.91 3.86
CA ILE A 857 -29.14 1.65 4.26
C ILE A 857 -29.86 2.92 4.71
N LEU A 858 -29.15 3.81 5.42
CA LEU A 858 -29.71 5.07 5.94
C LEU A 858 -29.79 6.18 4.89
N ASN A 859 -29.17 5.97 3.72
CA ASN A 859 -29.14 6.91 2.60
C ASN A 859 -28.56 8.30 2.96
N ASP A 860 -27.60 8.33 3.86
CA ASP A 860 -26.82 9.56 4.11
C ASP A 860 -25.84 9.78 2.94
N GLN A 861 -26.00 10.89 2.22
CA GLN A 861 -25.35 11.09 0.92
C GLN A 861 -24.20 12.12 0.95
N SER A 862 -23.78 12.58 2.11
CA SER A 862 -22.75 13.61 2.21
C SER A 862 -21.64 13.26 3.19
N ILE A 863 -20.40 13.58 2.78
CA ILE A 863 -19.23 13.50 3.66
C ILE A 863 -18.48 14.83 3.66
N ASN A 864 -17.92 15.21 4.80
CA ASN A 864 -17.16 16.45 4.94
C ASN A 864 -15.68 16.20 5.08
N ARG A 865 -14.90 17.15 4.55
CA ARG A 865 -13.46 17.29 4.80
C ARG A 865 -13.13 18.73 5.12
N ASP A 866 -12.40 18.91 6.20
CA ASP A 866 -11.91 20.20 6.62
C ASP A 866 -10.39 20.26 6.47
N SER A 867 -9.90 21.39 6.02
CA SER A 867 -8.48 21.66 5.91
C SER A 867 -8.20 23.15 6.04
N ALA A 868 -6.99 23.49 6.43
CA ALA A 868 -6.48 24.84 6.37
C ALA A 868 -5.03 24.83 5.84
N ASN A 869 -4.62 25.94 5.26
CA ASN A 869 -3.28 26.18 4.77
C ASN A 869 -2.83 27.61 5.13
N ASP A 870 -1.79 28.12 4.43
CA ASP A 870 -1.25 29.47 4.62
C ASP A 870 -2.19 30.59 4.16
N LEU A 871 -3.19 30.32 3.32
CA LEU A 871 -4.08 31.31 2.73
C LEU A 871 -5.49 31.31 3.35
N SER A 872 -5.99 30.11 3.66
CA SER A 872 -7.41 29.93 3.97
C SER A 872 -7.68 28.70 4.80
N SER A 873 -8.83 28.70 5.49
CA SER A 873 -9.52 27.50 5.95
C SER A 873 -10.66 27.15 5.00
N GLN A 874 -10.94 25.87 4.84
CA GLN A 874 -12.03 25.41 3.98
C GLN A 874 -12.73 24.18 4.56
N THR A 875 -14.02 24.16 4.41
CA THR A 875 -14.87 22.97 4.57
C THR A 875 -15.37 22.54 3.20
N ARG A 876 -15.15 21.29 2.87
CA ARG A 876 -15.55 20.68 1.60
C ARG A 876 -16.53 19.55 1.87
N MET A 877 -17.69 19.62 1.27
CA MET A 877 -18.73 18.59 1.31
C MET A 877 -18.80 17.90 -0.04
N TYR A 878 -18.77 16.58 -0.04
CA TYR A 878 -18.95 15.74 -1.23
C TYR A 878 -20.29 15.02 -1.13
N LEU A 879 -21.02 14.95 -2.23
CA LEU A 879 -22.08 13.97 -2.37
C LEU A 879 -21.45 12.63 -2.75
N ILE A 880 -21.95 11.58 -2.13
CA ILE A 880 -21.49 10.21 -2.36
C ILE A 880 -22.64 9.36 -2.88
N GLN A 881 -22.31 8.17 -3.34
CA GLN A 881 -23.27 7.22 -3.91
C GLN A 881 -24.47 7.00 -2.98
N PRO A 882 -25.72 7.11 -3.47
CA PRO A 882 -26.93 6.87 -2.71
C PRO A 882 -27.07 5.39 -2.32
N ARG A 883 -28.06 5.09 -1.48
CA ARG A 883 -28.40 3.72 -1.14
C ARG A 883 -28.74 2.91 -2.40
N TYR A 884 -28.15 1.70 -2.47
CA TYR A 884 -28.54 0.72 -3.48
C TYR A 884 -28.70 -0.69 -2.90
N ILE A 885 -29.47 -1.50 -3.60
CA ILE A 885 -29.68 -2.92 -3.30
C ILE A 885 -29.13 -3.72 -4.47
N LEU A 886 -28.32 -4.76 -4.15
CA LEU A 886 -27.70 -5.60 -5.15
C LEU A 886 -27.99 -7.08 -4.86
N PHE A 887 -28.61 -7.76 -5.82
CA PHE A 887 -28.76 -9.21 -5.84
C PHE A 887 -27.59 -9.78 -6.64
N LYS A 888 -26.85 -10.72 -6.07
CA LYS A 888 -25.69 -11.34 -6.71
C LYS A 888 -25.86 -12.85 -6.80
N VAL A 889 -25.42 -13.41 -7.90
CA VAL A 889 -25.25 -14.84 -8.09
C VAL A 889 -23.80 -15.08 -8.47
N LYS A 890 -23.14 -15.96 -7.72
CA LYS A 890 -21.77 -16.35 -7.98
C LYS A 890 -21.70 -17.84 -8.32
N TYR A 891 -20.93 -18.17 -9.34
CA TYR A 891 -20.64 -19.54 -9.75
C TYR A 891 -19.15 -19.83 -9.61
N ASP A 892 -18.83 -20.85 -8.80
CA ASP A 892 -17.46 -21.32 -8.59
C ASP A 892 -17.04 -22.23 -9.76
N LEU A 893 -16.04 -21.78 -10.53
CA LEU A 893 -15.46 -22.50 -11.67
C LEU A 893 -14.46 -23.59 -11.23
N THR A 894 -14.11 -23.66 -9.96
CA THR A 894 -13.05 -24.53 -9.47
C THR A 894 -13.39 -25.98 -9.80
N ALA A 895 -12.75 -26.50 -10.84
CA ALA A 895 -12.76 -27.90 -11.15
C ALA A 895 -11.71 -28.57 -10.26
N PHE A 896 -12.10 -29.09 -9.12
CA PHE A 896 -11.26 -30.08 -8.44
C PHE A 896 -11.06 -31.24 -9.43
N GLY A 897 -9.85 -31.38 -9.97
CA GLY A 897 -9.46 -32.59 -10.66
C GLY A 897 -9.76 -33.73 -9.71
N GLY A 898 -10.77 -34.54 -10.06
CA GLY A 898 -11.16 -35.63 -9.21
C GLY A 898 -9.94 -36.46 -8.89
N SER A 899 -9.62 -36.61 -7.61
CA SER A 899 -8.72 -37.66 -7.18
C SER A 899 -9.35 -38.96 -7.73
N LYS A 900 -8.75 -39.52 -8.78
CA LYS A 900 -8.93 -40.92 -9.05
C LYS A 900 -8.53 -41.60 -7.75
N LYS A 901 -9.51 -42.11 -6.99
CA LYS A 901 -9.25 -43.19 -6.04
C LYS A 901 -8.34 -44.16 -6.79
N SER A 902 -7.09 -44.26 -6.34
CA SER A 902 -6.26 -45.38 -6.74
C SER A 902 -7.02 -46.62 -6.30
N GLU A 903 -7.68 -47.25 -7.24
CA GLU A 903 -8.07 -48.65 -7.05
C GLU A 903 -6.74 -49.39 -6.80
N ASP A 904 -6.65 -49.94 -5.60
CA ASP A 904 -5.70 -51.00 -5.29
C ASP A 904 -5.68 -52.03 -6.40
N LYS A 905 -4.69 -51.99 -7.25
CA LYS A 905 -4.24 -53.18 -8.00
C LYS A 905 -2.98 -53.68 -7.35
N ASN A 906 -3.21 -54.60 -6.41
CA ASN A 906 -2.24 -55.64 -6.10
C ASN A 906 -1.64 -56.13 -7.43
N SER A 907 -0.34 -56.04 -7.58
CA SER A 907 0.48 -57.21 -7.89
C SER A 907 1.90 -56.85 -8.36
N SER A 908 2.81 -57.61 -7.76
CA SER A 908 4.05 -58.12 -8.30
C SER A 908 5.31 -57.23 -8.38
N GLU A 909 6.17 -57.64 -7.46
CA GLU A 909 7.59 -57.90 -7.64
C GLU A 909 8.36 -57.10 -8.68
N ALA A 910 9.22 -56.22 -8.22
CA ALA A 910 10.47 -55.93 -8.90
C ALA A 910 11.63 -55.79 -7.89
N LYS A 911 12.59 -56.65 -8.13
CA LYS A 911 13.85 -56.86 -7.38
C LYS A 911 14.69 -55.59 -7.19
N PRO A 912 15.47 -55.50 -6.12
CA PRO A 912 16.37 -54.37 -5.83
C PRO A 912 17.59 -54.39 -6.75
N ARG A 913 17.92 -53.26 -7.38
CA ARG A 913 19.19 -53.03 -8.03
C ARG A 913 20.11 -52.18 -7.15
N GLY A 914 21.28 -52.75 -6.99
CA GLY A 914 22.32 -52.46 -6.05
C GLY A 914 22.92 -51.07 -6.08
N ASN A 915 23.39 -50.81 -4.94
CA ASN A 915 24.37 -49.90 -4.42
C ASN A 915 25.63 -49.72 -5.27
N ARG A 916 26.04 -48.51 -5.55
CA ARG A 916 27.41 -48.01 -5.77
C ARG A 916 27.33 -46.49 -5.49
N GLY A 917 27.93 -45.97 -4.50
CA GLY A 917 29.30 -45.92 -4.08
C GLY A 917 29.67 -44.48 -4.05
N GLY A 918 29.83 -43.88 -2.98
CA GLY A 918 30.94 -43.42 -2.20
C GLY A 918 31.75 -42.31 -2.87
N GLY A 919 31.76 -41.15 -2.32
CA GLY A 919 32.71 -40.07 -2.64
C GLY A 919 32.69 -39.03 -1.55
N LYS A 920 33.50 -39.23 -0.51
CA LYS A 920 33.93 -38.17 0.42
C LYS A 920 34.79 -37.17 -0.34
N LEU A 921 34.70 -35.89 0.03
CA LEU A 921 35.87 -34.99 0.19
C LEU A 921 35.35 -33.61 0.63
N LYS A 922 35.81 -33.29 1.77
CA LYS A 922 36.50 -32.18 2.47
C LYS A 922 35.81 -30.83 2.45
#